data_f63fab3b3059ed77fd3ee67aeaa81cb3
#
_entry.id   f63fab3b3059ed77fd3ee67aeaa81cb3
#
_cell.length_a   1.000
_cell.length_b   1.000
_cell.length_c   1.000
_cell.angle_alpha   90.00
_cell.angle_beta   90.00
_cell.angle_gamma   90.00
#
_symmetry.space_group_name_H-M   'P 1'
#
loop_
_entity.id
_entity.type
_entity.pdbx_description
1 polymer ?
#
loop_
_entity_poly.entity_id
_entity_poly.type
_entity_poly.pdbx_seq_one_letter_code
_entity_poly.pdbx_strand_id
1 'polypeptide(L)'
;MSNILAVDFKQTERIALKTTLRDYISYSYDEHPDIYTDDLRILDELRTDCLNLEVHQNALYRLQKYYGQLVFIGAKFPIDVGIEFPWYSAFPNNEKKPVAHKNFYYERACVLFNIGAMYSKLGISESRLTPEGVKRACQYFQNAAGCFKHLDNVVVPEMRILPTSDMSSAALNVLMNIMLAQAQECFWQKAVYEKLKDGNVAKLASQVSTYYETAFELATNNPEVSKLIGQNWLTHLQVKSWHFAAAAKFRKSCECISQNKYGEEIARLRVAEGYVNRAFDQRKNLREAVIKDLESLHTVVTSNLSRAVKDNDIIYLNTIPSASSLPQIGRASLASPALPPEVNDPISLMNERSILGLPLFVKLVPFAVHQAHSVYSDRKERLVKEEILFKLNELTSICNSTLKSLNLSSLSLETDDQIIPQLILANSQDVRNEGGVTRLNAMFDSIQDASPNNNQILDEALNILDQEAIEDEEWEKKFGERWTRKKSIVANKDLIDQGLNHQQILQQAFKGDLAVKNKLEQWSQHIESLGSDRSSFTFDTSAQSNIKNRNNELRNLINEAHANIGERNKTIEEIKKVSNLDDIGPKLLKEAAKITANGTAIKIEPAHFEELFSEELKKYDKYLELVQRETENQEKLLSNIERKYQELTEERNRVMNTFGRSETLEKFNTAYQKFKEILSNLQEGIKFYRNFETTLREYKKKCQEFAAFRHKEGYDIVL
;
A
#
# COMPACT_ATOMS: atom_id res chain seq x y z
N MET A 1 -6.74 20.02 -45.21
CA MET A 1 -5.96 19.48 -44.05
C MET A 1 -5.58 20.64 -43.17
N SER A 2 -5.52 20.45 -41.86
CA SER A 2 -5.20 21.51 -40.91
C SER A 2 -3.69 21.79 -40.83
N ASN A 3 -3.31 23.03 -40.59
CA ASN A 3 -1.93 23.48 -40.36
C ASN A 3 -1.46 23.35 -38.89
N ILE A 4 -2.24 22.64 -38.06
CA ILE A 4 -1.99 22.38 -36.65
C ILE A 4 -2.13 20.89 -36.33
N LEU A 5 -1.67 20.44 -35.15
CA LEU A 5 -1.62 19.05 -34.72
C LEU A 5 -2.80 18.71 -33.81
N ALA A 6 -3.35 17.51 -33.96
CA ALA A 6 -4.24 16.89 -32.97
C ALA A 6 -3.62 15.63 -32.39
N VAL A 7 -3.88 15.41 -31.14
CA VAL A 7 -3.49 14.18 -30.44
C VAL A 7 -4.48 13.06 -30.80
N ASP A 8 -3.98 11.89 -31.14
CA ASP A 8 -4.84 10.74 -31.41
C ASP A 8 -5.39 10.14 -30.12
N PHE A 9 -6.52 9.42 -30.23
CA PHE A 9 -7.12 8.73 -29.11
C PHE A 9 -6.32 7.49 -28.75
N LYS A 10 -6.17 7.24 -27.45
CA LYS A 10 -5.82 5.92 -26.98
C LYS A 10 -6.97 4.98 -27.31
N GLN A 11 -6.68 3.91 -28.02
CA GLN A 11 -7.65 2.86 -28.32
C GLN A 11 -7.71 1.86 -27.17
N THR A 12 -8.83 1.14 -27.05
CA THR A 12 -9.03 0.14 -26.00
C THR A 12 -9.85 -1.03 -26.50
N GLU A 13 -9.92 -2.10 -25.73
CA GLU A 13 -10.67 -3.30 -26.03
C GLU A 13 -11.88 -3.45 -25.10
N ARG A 14 -12.84 -4.28 -25.51
CA ARG A 14 -14.00 -4.60 -24.67
C ARG A 14 -13.57 -5.44 -23.47
N ILE A 15 -14.07 -5.10 -22.30
CA ILE A 15 -13.79 -5.80 -21.05
C ILE A 15 -15.11 -6.22 -20.36
N ALA A 16 -15.04 -7.20 -19.48
CA ALA A 16 -16.18 -7.69 -18.71
C ALA A 16 -16.37 -6.87 -17.42
N LEU A 17 -16.53 -5.53 -17.54
CA LEU A 17 -16.59 -4.60 -16.41
C LEU A 17 -17.75 -4.92 -15.47
N LYS A 18 -18.96 -5.04 -16.03
CA LYS A 18 -20.20 -5.29 -15.28
C LYS A 18 -20.17 -6.58 -14.47
N THR A 19 -19.75 -7.69 -15.08
CA THR A 19 -19.74 -9.00 -14.42
C THR A 19 -18.72 -9.04 -13.30
N THR A 20 -17.50 -8.57 -13.56
CA THR A 20 -16.42 -8.62 -12.56
C THR A 20 -16.72 -7.70 -11.36
N LEU A 21 -17.28 -6.50 -11.59
CA LEU A 21 -17.69 -5.63 -10.46
C LEU A 21 -18.86 -6.21 -9.68
N ARG A 22 -19.83 -6.87 -10.36
CA ARG A 22 -20.93 -7.55 -9.69
C ARG A 22 -20.42 -8.63 -8.75
N ASP A 23 -19.50 -9.48 -9.24
CA ASP A 23 -18.91 -10.55 -8.45
C ASP A 23 -18.07 -9.98 -7.30
N TYR A 24 -17.34 -8.89 -7.55
CA TYR A 24 -16.55 -8.20 -6.52
C TYR A 24 -17.43 -7.62 -5.40
N ILE A 25 -18.57 -6.98 -5.72
CA ILE A 25 -19.51 -6.45 -4.74
C ILE A 25 -20.06 -7.59 -3.87
N SER A 26 -20.49 -8.70 -4.50
CA SER A 26 -21.03 -9.85 -3.78
C SER A 26 -20.03 -10.49 -2.82
N TYR A 27 -18.73 -10.54 -3.22
CA TYR A 27 -17.70 -11.20 -2.42
C TYR A 27 -17.11 -10.29 -1.33
N SER A 28 -16.87 -9.01 -1.65
CA SER A 28 -16.05 -8.14 -0.81
C SER A 28 -16.84 -7.17 0.06
N TYR A 29 -18.12 -6.91 -0.26
CA TYR A 29 -18.93 -5.92 0.46
C TYR A 29 -20.07 -6.54 1.26
N ASP A 30 -20.27 -7.85 1.17
CA ASP A 30 -21.40 -8.56 1.80
C ASP A 30 -22.77 -7.93 1.49
N GLU A 31 -22.88 -7.30 0.30
CA GLU A 31 -24.09 -6.67 -0.21
C GLU A 31 -24.63 -7.42 -1.43
N HIS A 32 -25.96 -7.41 -1.59
CA HIS A 32 -26.59 -8.07 -2.75
C HIS A 32 -26.33 -7.23 -4.02
N PRO A 33 -25.59 -7.73 -5.03
CA PRO A 33 -25.17 -6.93 -6.17
C PRO A 33 -26.32 -6.45 -7.07
N ASP A 34 -27.51 -7.06 -6.95
CA ASP A 34 -28.68 -6.68 -7.74
C ASP A 34 -29.21 -5.28 -7.39
N ILE A 35 -28.88 -4.75 -6.20
CA ILE A 35 -29.19 -3.35 -5.80
C ILE A 35 -28.51 -2.36 -6.75
N TYR A 36 -27.38 -2.73 -7.34
CA TYR A 36 -26.53 -1.90 -8.20
C TYR A 36 -26.63 -2.24 -9.69
N THR A 37 -27.68 -2.97 -10.11
CA THR A 37 -27.81 -3.45 -11.51
C THR A 37 -27.81 -2.31 -12.52
N ASP A 38 -28.51 -1.19 -12.23
CA ASP A 38 -28.53 -0.01 -13.10
C ASP A 38 -27.20 0.73 -13.09
N ASP A 39 -26.56 0.88 -11.93
CA ASP A 39 -25.26 1.51 -11.82
C ASP A 39 -24.18 0.75 -12.61
N LEU A 40 -24.19 -0.59 -12.49
CA LEU A 40 -23.30 -1.49 -13.24
C LEU A 40 -23.54 -1.40 -14.75
N ARG A 41 -24.81 -1.32 -15.18
CA ARG A 41 -25.17 -1.16 -16.60
C ARG A 41 -24.68 0.18 -17.14
N ILE A 42 -24.95 1.28 -16.44
CA ILE A 42 -24.55 2.62 -16.86
C ILE A 42 -23.02 2.73 -16.96
N LEU A 43 -22.30 2.19 -15.99
CA LEU A 43 -20.84 2.22 -15.99
C LEU A 43 -20.25 1.41 -17.15
N ASP A 44 -20.83 0.24 -17.46
CA ASP A 44 -20.42 -0.61 -18.59
C ASP A 44 -20.70 0.05 -19.94
N GLU A 45 -21.84 0.75 -20.07
CA GLU A 45 -22.19 1.55 -21.25
C GLU A 45 -21.17 2.69 -21.45
N LEU A 46 -20.86 3.47 -20.40
CA LEU A 46 -19.87 4.54 -20.45
C LEU A 46 -18.48 4.02 -20.84
N ARG A 47 -18.11 2.84 -20.35
CA ARG A 47 -16.85 2.19 -20.75
C ARG A 47 -16.87 1.76 -22.20
N THR A 48 -17.99 1.23 -22.66
CA THR A 48 -18.18 0.78 -24.05
C THR A 48 -18.10 1.95 -25.03
N ASP A 49 -18.56 3.14 -24.65
CA ASP A 49 -18.43 4.37 -25.46
C ASP A 49 -16.96 4.75 -25.75
N CYS A 50 -16.00 4.28 -24.96
CA CYS A 50 -14.58 4.49 -25.21
C CYS A 50 -14.00 3.66 -26.37
N LEU A 51 -14.71 2.63 -26.86
CA LEU A 51 -14.22 1.75 -27.91
C LEU A 51 -14.12 2.44 -29.28
N ASN A 52 -15.12 3.30 -29.61
CA ASN A 52 -15.20 3.98 -30.88
C ASN A 52 -15.51 5.47 -30.65
N LEU A 53 -14.47 6.28 -30.48
CA LEU A 53 -14.61 7.71 -30.24
C LEU A 53 -14.71 8.49 -31.55
N GLU A 54 -15.83 9.16 -31.75
CA GLU A 54 -16.01 10.14 -32.83
C GLU A 54 -15.71 11.56 -32.32
N VAL A 55 -15.20 12.43 -33.22
CA VAL A 55 -14.90 13.81 -32.86
C VAL A 55 -16.18 14.63 -32.83
N HIS A 56 -16.84 14.62 -31.68
CA HIS A 56 -18.09 15.35 -31.47
C HIS A 56 -18.26 15.75 -30.00
N GLN A 57 -18.97 16.86 -29.76
CA GLN A 57 -19.22 17.38 -28.40
C GLN A 57 -19.93 16.36 -27.49
N ASN A 58 -20.84 15.56 -28.04
CA ASN A 58 -21.54 14.53 -27.26
C ASN A 58 -20.59 13.42 -26.78
N ALA A 59 -19.60 13.04 -27.60
CA ALA A 59 -18.58 12.07 -27.20
C ALA A 59 -17.69 12.64 -26.10
N LEU A 60 -17.36 13.93 -26.15
CA LEU A 60 -16.66 14.63 -25.07
C LEU A 60 -17.46 14.55 -23.77
N TYR A 61 -18.78 14.86 -23.79
CA TYR A 61 -19.63 14.78 -22.62
C TYR A 61 -19.71 13.38 -22.02
N ARG A 62 -19.72 12.31 -22.85
CA ARG A 62 -19.69 10.93 -22.37
C ARG A 62 -18.36 10.60 -21.69
N LEU A 63 -17.23 11.03 -22.29
CA LEU A 63 -15.92 10.87 -21.68
C LEU A 63 -15.82 11.60 -20.34
N GLN A 64 -16.30 12.84 -20.25
CA GLN A 64 -16.35 13.62 -19.00
C GLN A 64 -17.21 12.93 -17.96
N LYS A 65 -18.38 12.42 -18.36
CA LYS A 65 -19.26 11.66 -17.47
C LYS A 65 -18.55 10.40 -16.96
N TYR A 66 -17.92 9.64 -17.84
CA TYR A 66 -17.19 8.44 -17.43
C TYR A 66 -16.03 8.79 -16.49
N TYR A 67 -15.23 9.79 -16.82
CA TYR A 67 -14.16 10.28 -15.96
C TYR A 67 -14.66 10.67 -14.57
N GLY A 68 -15.73 11.46 -14.50
CA GLY A 68 -16.34 11.86 -13.23
C GLY A 68 -16.80 10.66 -12.41
N GLN A 69 -17.48 9.69 -13.04
CA GLN A 69 -17.88 8.45 -12.36
C GLN A 69 -16.65 7.68 -11.85
N LEU A 70 -15.57 7.56 -12.63
CA LEU A 70 -14.33 6.91 -12.19
C LEU A 70 -13.69 7.63 -10.98
N VAL A 71 -13.76 8.97 -10.91
CA VAL A 71 -13.30 9.74 -9.76
C VAL A 71 -14.11 9.38 -8.52
N PHE A 72 -15.44 9.35 -8.64
CA PHE A 72 -16.33 9.05 -7.53
C PHE A 72 -16.20 7.60 -7.05
N ILE A 73 -16.21 6.62 -7.96
CA ILE A 73 -16.13 5.20 -7.62
C ILE A 73 -14.74 4.80 -7.10
N GLY A 74 -13.71 5.56 -7.40
CA GLY A 74 -12.35 5.34 -6.85
C GLY A 74 -12.27 5.47 -5.32
N ALA A 75 -13.26 6.11 -4.68
CA ALA A 75 -13.42 6.10 -3.23
C ALA A 75 -14.21 4.88 -2.71
N LYS A 76 -14.95 4.20 -3.61
CA LYS A 76 -15.80 3.06 -3.27
C LYS A 76 -15.10 1.72 -3.44
N PHE A 77 -14.25 1.60 -4.44
CA PHE A 77 -13.53 0.37 -4.79
C PHE A 77 -12.03 0.50 -4.53
N PRO A 78 -11.31 -0.60 -4.28
CA PRO A 78 -9.85 -0.58 -4.24
C PRO A 78 -9.27 -0.31 -5.64
N ILE A 79 -7.98 -0.06 -5.69
CA ILE A 79 -7.26 0.20 -6.95
C ILE A 79 -7.36 -0.99 -7.89
N ASP A 80 -7.20 -2.20 -7.36
CA ASP A 80 -7.30 -3.47 -8.08
C ASP A 80 -8.56 -4.23 -7.63
N VAL A 81 -9.47 -4.43 -8.55
CA VAL A 81 -10.68 -5.27 -8.39
C VAL A 81 -10.64 -6.51 -9.30
N GLY A 82 -9.45 -6.87 -9.80
CA GLY A 82 -9.26 -8.00 -10.70
C GLY A 82 -9.57 -7.72 -12.18
N ILE A 83 -9.89 -6.47 -12.56
CA ILE A 83 -10.23 -6.08 -13.94
C ILE A 83 -8.97 -5.55 -14.63
N GLU A 84 -8.61 -6.17 -15.75
CA GLU A 84 -7.56 -5.66 -16.63
C GLU A 84 -8.11 -4.62 -17.59
N PHE A 85 -7.49 -3.45 -17.63
CA PHE A 85 -7.84 -2.35 -18.53
C PHE A 85 -6.79 -2.26 -19.63
N PRO A 86 -7.07 -2.80 -20.85
CA PRO A 86 -6.15 -2.77 -21.97
C PRO A 86 -6.26 -1.43 -22.71
N TRP A 87 -5.15 -0.72 -22.86
CA TRP A 87 -5.06 0.51 -23.64
C TRP A 87 -3.85 0.53 -24.56
N TYR A 88 -4.07 0.93 -25.79
CA TYR A 88 -3.02 1.14 -26.78
C TYR A 88 -2.37 2.52 -26.62
N SER A 89 -1.14 2.67 -27.08
CA SER A 89 -0.51 3.98 -27.19
C SER A 89 -1.28 4.88 -28.18
N ALA A 90 -1.40 6.17 -27.84
CA ALA A 90 -1.98 7.18 -28.74
C ALA A 90 -1.10 7.49 -29.95
N PHE A 91 0.17 7.08 -29.92
CA PHE A 91 1.11 7.28 -31.00
C PHE A 91 1.40 5.95 -31.73
N PRO A 92 1.57 5.98 -33.07
CA PRO A 92 1.89 4.78 -33.80
C PRO A 92 3.25 4.24 -33.39
N ASN A 93 3.23 3.13 -32.67
CA ASN A 93 4.39 2.41 -32.15
C ASN A 93 4.41 1.04 -32.86
N ASN A 94 5.59 0.43 -32.97
CA ASN A 94 5.71 -0.94 -33.49
C ASN A 94 5.06 -1.99 -32.56
N GLU A 95 4.62 -1.62 -31.37
CA GLU A 95 3.93 -2.47 -30.43
C GLU A 95 2.45 -2.57 -30.77
N LYS A 96 2.08 -3.71 -31.35
CA LYS A 96 0.68 -4.03 -31.72
C LYS A 96 -0.18 -4.50 -30.55
N LYS A 97 0.36 -4.52 -29.32
CA LYS A 97 -0.33 -5.03 -28.14
C LYS A 97 -0.70 -3.88 -27.20
N PRO A 98 -1.88 -3.92 -26.56
CA PRO A 98 -2.23 -2.97 -25.54
C PRO A 98 -1.39 -3.21 -24.27
N VAL A 99 -1.16 -2.16 -23.51
CA VAL A 99 -0.69 -2.26 -22.13
C VAL A 99 -1.92 -2.42 -21.25
N ALA A 100 -1.96 -3.48 -20.46
CA ALA A 100 -3.08 -3.78 -19.56
C ALA A 100 -2.63 -3.72 -18.10
N HIS A 101 -3.42 -3.03 -17.27
CA HIS A 101 -3.19 -2.95 -15.84
C HIS A 101 -4.49 -3.19 -15.07
N LYS A 102 -4.41 -3.90 -13.95
CA LYS A 102 -5.50 -4.06 -12.98
C LYS A 102 -5.58 -2.86 -12.06
N ASN A 103 -5.89 -1.69 -12.61
CA ASN A 103 -5.80 -0.44 -11.89
C ASN A 103 -6.85 0.58 -12.39
N PHE A 104 -7.82 0.93 -11.54
CA PHE A 104 -8.83 1.95 -11.85
C PHE A 104 -8.25 3.33 -12.12
N TYR A 105 -7.15 3.70 -11.48
CA TYR A 105 -6.52 5.01 -11.73
C TYR A 105 -5.81 5.04 -13.09
N TYR A 106 -5.34 3.87 -13.58
CA TYR A 106 -4.84 3.76 -14.96
C TYR A 106 -5.96 3.95 -15.98
N GLU A 107 -7.12 3.32 -15.75
CA GLU A 107 -8.32 3.54 -16.58
C GLU A 107 -8.70 5.01 -16.60
N ARG A 108 -8.78 5.65 -15.42
CA ARG A 108 -9.07 7.08 -15.30
C ARG A 108 -8.06 7.96 -16.03
N ALA A 109 -6.77 7.64 -15.95
CA ALA A 109 -5.72 8.36 -16.64
C ALA A 109 -5.86 8.28 -18.16
N CYS A 110 -6.16 7.11 -18.70
CA CYS A 110 -6.38 6.90 -20.14
C CYS A 110 -7.63 7.65 -20.65
N VAL A 111 -8.70 7.68 -19.85
CA VAL A 111 -9.92 8.45 -20.17
C VAL A 111 -9.62 9.95 -20.17
N LEU A 112 -8.87 10.46 -19.19
CA LEU A 112 -8.47 11.88 -19.14
C LEU A 112 -7.56 12.24 -20.33
N PHE A 113 -6.63 11.36 -20.70
CA PHE A 113 -5.83 11.54 -21.91
C PHE A 113 -6.73 11.72 -23.12
N ASN A 114 -7.74 10.86 -23.28
CA ASN A 114 -8.71 10.93 -24.38
C ASN A 114 -9.60 12.17 -24.33
N ILE A 115 -9.91 12.71 -23.15
CA ILE A 115 -10.57 14.03 -23.02
C ILE A 115 -9.67 15.13 -23.57
N GLY A 116 -8.38 15.14 -23.22
CA GLY A 116 -7.39 16.08 -23.76
C GLY A 116 -7.23 15.95 -25.28
N ALA A 117 -7.14 14.72 -25.77
CA ALA A 117 -7.09 14.41 -27.21
C ALA A 117 -8.37 14.88 -27.94
N MET A 118 -9.55 14.67 -27.35
CA MET A 118 -10.84 15.13 -27.88
C MET A 118 -10.87 16.64 -28.02
N TYR A 119 -10.45 17.38 -26.98
CA TYR A 119 -10.34 18.84 -27.06
C TYR A 119 -9.38 19.27 -28.16
N SER A 120 -8.25 18.60 -28.36
CA SER A 120 -7.30 18.92 -29.44
C SER A 120 -7.93 18.72 -30.81
N LYS A 121 -8.71 17.65 -31.00
CA LYS A 121 -9.40 17.34 -32.26
C LYS A 121 -10.58 18.30 -32.53
N LEU A 122 -11.35 18.66 -31.50
CA LEU A 122 -12.40 19.69 -31.59
C LEU A 122 -11.80 21.05 -31.94
N GLY A 123 -10.65 21.42 -31.36
CA GLY A 123 -9.94 22.65 -31.71
C GLY A 123 -9.54 22.73 -33.18
N ILE A 124 -9.15 21.60 -33.78
CA ILE A 124 -8.84 21.51 -35.22
C ILE A 124 -10.10 21.57 -36.07
N SER A 125 -11.21 21.00 -35.64
CA SER A 125 -12.46 20.96 -36.40
C SER A 125 -13.15 22.34 -36.49
N GLU A 126 -12.81 23.26 -35.61
CA GLU A 126 -13.36 24.63 -35.63
C GLU A 126 -12.88 25.44 -36.85
N SER A 127 -13.80 26.19 -37.41
CA SER A 127 -13.47 27.12 -38.48
C SER A 127 -12.77 28.39 -37.95
N ARG A 128 -11.45 28.45 -38.09
CA ARG A 128 -10.66 29.62 -37.67
C ARG A 128 -10.73 30.80 -38.65
N LEU A 129 -11.68 30.75 -39.59
CA LEU A 129 -11.98 31.86 -40.50
C LEU A 129 -12.92 32.87 -39.89
N THR A 130 -13.56 32.55 -38.75
CA THR A 130 -14.47 33.45 -38.03
C THR A 130 -13.94 33.73 -36.61
N PRO A 131 -14.19 34.92 -36.07
CA PRO A 131 -13.76 35.27 -34.71
C PRO A 131 -14.27 34.30 -33.63
N GLU A 132 -15.52 33.84 -33.75
CA GLU A 132 -16.14 32.90 -32.84
C GLU A 132 -15.46 31.53 -32.94
N GLY A 133 -15.14 31.06 -34.14
CA GLY A 133 -14.42 29.78 -34.34
C GLY A 133 -12.99 29.86 -33.79
N VAL A 134 -12.30 30.98 -33.99
CA VAL A 134 -10.97 31.21 -33.39
C VAL A 134 -11.07 31.19 -31.86
N LYS A 135 -12.09 31.80 -31.26
CA LYS A 135 -12.31 31.82 -29.82
C LYS A 135 -12.57 30.39 -29.29
N ARG A 136 -13.45 29.63 -29.95
CA ARG A 136 -13.73 28.22 -29.55
C ARG A 136 -12.51 27.33 -29.70
N ALA A 137 -11.78 27.42 -30.83
CA ALA A 137 -10.55 26.68 -31.04
C ALA A 137 -9.52 26.98 -29.94
N CYS A 138 -9.33 28.25 -29.60
CA CYS A 138 -8.46 28.71 -28.53
C CYS A 138 -8.83 28.06 -27.19
N GLN A 139 -10.11 28.10 -26.82
CA GLN A 139 -10.60 27.48 -25.59
C GLN A 139 -10.36 25.98 -25.57
N TYR A 140 -10.62 25.28 -26.66
CA TYR A 140 -10.38 23.84 -26.77
C TYR A 140 -8.90 23.48 -26.60
N PHE A 141 -7.97 24.24 -27.21
CA PHE A 141 -6.54 24.00 -27.02
C PHE A 141 -6.09 24.30 -25.57
N GLN A 142 -6.61 25.34 -24.93
CA GLN A 142 -6.31 25.62 -23.53
C GLN A 142 -6.86 24.51 -22.61
N ASN A 143 -8.06 23.99 -22.90
CA ASN A 143 -8.66 22.88 -22.17
C ASN A 143 -7.82 21.58 -22.35
N ALA A 144 -7.35 21.30 -23.58
CA ALA A 144 -6.46 20.18 -23.84
C ALA A 144 -5.16 20.31 -23.04
N ALA A 145 -4.53 21.49 -23.05
CA ALA A 145 -3.34 21.76 -22.26
C ALA A 145 -3.59 21.59 -20.74
N GLY A 146 -4.74 22.03 -20.26
CA GLY A 146 -5.19 21.83 -18.87
C GLY A 146 -5.33 20.37 -18.50
N CYS A 147 -5.95 19.56 -19.38
CA CYS A 147 -6.10 18.11 -19.17
C CYS A 147 -4.73 17.41 -19.10
N PHE A 148 -3.80 17.69 -20.04
CA PHE A 148 -2.47 17.07 -20.02
C PHE A 148 -1.66 17.48 -18.79
N LYS A 149 -1.75 18.74 -18.37
CA LYS A 149 -1.12 19.23 -17.14
C LYS A 149 -1.68 18.54 -15.90
N HIS A 150 -3.00 18.42 -15.82
CA HIS A 150 -3.66 17.75 -14.69
C HIS A 150 -3.34 16.24 -14.65
N LEU A 151 -3.27 15.62 -15.82
CA LEU A 151 -2.87 14.23 -15.97
C LEU A 151 -1.45 14.01 -15.41
N ASP A 152 -0.49 14.86 -15.79
CA ASP A 152 0.90 14.77 -15.33
C ASP A 152 1.03 15.01 -13.82
N ASN A 153 0.44 16.09 -13.31
CA ASN A 153 0.66 16.55 -11.95
C ASN A 153 -0.16 15.81 -10.90
N VAL A 154 -1.32 15.26 -11.25
CA VAL A 154 -2.28 14.71 -10.30
C VAL A 154 -2.59 13.24 -10.60
N VAL A 155 -3.06 12.93 -11.81
CA VAL A 155 -3.66 11.62 -12.07
C VAL A 155 -2.61 10.51 -12.24
N VAL A 156 -1.52 10.80 -12.96
CA VAL A 156 -0.41 9.84 -13.14
C VAL A 156 0.26 9.48 -11.80
N PRO A 157 0.60 10.42 -10.91
CA PRO A 157 1.12 10.08 -9.58
C PRO A 157 0.19 9.20 -8.74
N GLU A 158 -1.14 9.37 -8.89
CA GLU A 158 -2.12 8.55 -8.15
C GLU A 158 -2.21 7.10 -8.63
N MET A 159 -1.79 6.78 -9.85
CA MET A 159 -1.80 5.41 -10.36
C MET A 159 -0.91 4.47 -9.56
N ARG A 160 0.16 4.97 -8.94
CA ARG A 160 1.16 4.17 -8.19
C ARG A 160 1.81 3.04 -9.01
N ILE A 161 1.80 3.18 -10.32
CA ILE A 161 2.48 2.32 -11.30
C ILE A 161 3.25 3.20 -12.26
N LEU A 162 4.20 2.61 -12.98
CA LEU A 162 4.93 3.31 -14.03
C LEU A 162 3.96 3.70 -15.16
N PRO A 163 3.98 4.98 -15.60
CA PRO A 163 3.14 5.40 -16.72
C PRO A 163 3.63 4.78 -18.04
N THR A 164 2.70 4.61 -18.98
CA THR A 164 3.05 4.28 -20.36
C THR A 164 3.85 5.40 -21.01
N SER A 165 4.62 5.11 -22.04
CA SER A 165 5.50 6.08 -22.71
C SER A 165 4.78 7.37 -23.15
N ASP A 166 3.53 7.25 -23.61
CA ASP A 166 2.69 8.37 -24.03
C ASP A 166 2.06 9.15 -22.86
N MET A 167 2.09 8.61 -21.65
CA MET A 167 1.69 9.28 -20.41
C MET A 167 2.88 9.60 -19.49
N SER A 168 4.11 9.46 -20.00
CA SER A 168 5.29 9.94 -19.26
C SER A 168 5.25 11.45 -19.09
N SER A 169 5.80 11.98 -17.98
CA SER A 169 5.83 13.42 -17.72
C SER A 169 6.46 14.20 -18.89
N ALA A 170 7.52 13.65 -19.49
CA ALA A 170 8.16 14.28 -20.63
C ALA A 170 7.21 14.37 -21.86
N ALA A 171 6.47 13.29 -22.17
CA ALA A 171 5.51 13.27 -23.26
C ALA A 171 4.34 14.23 -23.01
N LEU A 172 3.76 14.21 -21.80
CA LEU A 172 2.65 15.07 -21.42
C LEU A 172 3.04 16.56 -21.46
N ASN A 173 4.27 16.91 -21.03
CA ASN A 173 4.77 18.27 -21.12
C ASN A 173 4.99 18.73 -22.57
N VAL A 174 5.41 17.86 -23.48
CA VAL A 174 5.47 18.15 -24.91
C VAL A 174 4.06 18.43 -25.44
N LEU A 175 3.07 17.55 -25.15
CA LEU A 175 1.68 17.73 -25.59
C LEU A 175 1.07 19.01 -25.06
N MET A 176 1.28 19.32 -23.78
CA MET A 176 0.82 20.55 -23.16
C MET A 176 1.37 21.78 -23.88
N ASN A 177 2.68 21.83 -24.16
CA ASN A 177 3.29 22.96 -24.85
C ASN A 177 2.82 23.10 -26.30
N ILE A 178 2.57 21.99 -27.00
CA ILE A 178 1.95 22.02 -28.34
C ILE A 178 0.56 22.66 -28.28
N MET A 179 -0.27 22.25 -27.31
CA MET A 179 -1.62 22.81 -27.16
C MET A 179 -1.57 24.29 -26.79
N LEU A 180 -0.64 24.72 -25.94
CA LEU A 180 -0.43 26.13 -25.64
C LEU A 180 0.06 26.94 -26.84
N ALA A 181 0.96 26.35 -27.66
CA ALA A 181 1.39 26.99 -28.91
C ALA A 181 0.21 27.24 -29.83
N GLN A 182 -0.67 26.25 -30.01
CA GLN A 182 -1.84 26.34 -30.89
C GLN A 182 -2.92 27.28 -30.32
N ALA A 183 -3.10 27.31 -28.99
CA ALA A 183 -3.95 28.32 -28.37
C ALA A 183 -3.40 29.72 -28.57
N GLN A 184 -2.08 29.90 -28.45
CA GLN A 184 -1.41 31.18 -28.65
C GLN A 184 -1.47 31.62 -30.14
N GLU A 185 -1.44 30.66 -31.08
CA GLU A 185 -1.72 30.96 -32.51
C GLU A 185 -3.11 31.58 -32.71
N CYS A 186 -4.12 31.05 -32.00
CA CYS A 186 -5.46 31.64 -32.05
C CYS A 186 -5.50 33.04 -31.53
N PHE A 187 -4.79 33.37 -30.43
CA PHE A 187 -4.66 34.76 -29.94
C PHE A 187 -3.93 35.64 -30.94
N TRP A 188 -2.85 35.15 -31.54
CA TRP A 188 -2.15 35.87 -32.59
C TRP A 188 -3.05 36.12 -33.80
N GLN A 189 -3.76 35.11 -34.27
CA GLN A 189 -4.68 35.20 -35.40
C GLN A 189 -5.79 36.20 -35.12
N LYS A 190 -6.38 36.17 -33.92
CA LYS A 190 -7.37 37.16 -33.49
C LYS A 190 -6.80 38.61 -33.53
N ALA A 191 -5.58 38.79 -33.01
CA ALA A 191 -4.91 40.09 -33.00
C ALA A 191 -4.64 40.62 -34.43
N VAL A 192 -4.36 39.73 -35.39
CA VAL A 192 -4.23 40.09 -36.81
C VAL A 192 -5.58 40.48 -37.42
N TYR A 193 -6.66 39.78 -37.13
CA TYR A 193 -8.00 40.10 -37.57
C TYR A 193 -8.50 41.44 -37.01
N GLU A 194 -8.25 41.70 -35.77
CA GLU A 194 -8.61 42.93 -35.07
C GLU A 194 -7.67 44.13 -35.40
N LYS A 195 -6.67 43.89 -36.26
CA LYS A 195 -5.69 44.89 -36.72
C LYS A 195 -4.98 45.59 -35.57
N LEU A 196 -4.59 44.82 -34.52
CA LEU A 196 -3.82 45.36 -33.42
C LEU A 196 -2.47 45.92 -33.92
N LYS A 197 -1.85 46.83 -33.13
CA LYS A 197 -0.53 47.40 -33.44
C LYS A 197 0.51 46.32 -33.69
N ASP A 198 1.33 46.47 -34.73
CA ASP A 198 2.31 45.48 -35.18
C ASP A 198 3.28 45.05 -34.07
N GLY A 199 3.67 45.93 -33.18
CA GLY A 199 4.50 45.57 -32.02
C GLY A 199 3.82 44.57 -31.06
N ASN A 200 2.50 44.67 -30.88
CA ASN A 200 1.76 43.71 -30.05
C ASN A 200 1.61 42.35 -30.77
N VAL A 201 1.30 42.40 -32.08
CA VAL A 201 1.22 41.20 -32.93
C VAL A 201 2.57 40.47 -32.97
N ALA A 202 3.68 41.22 -33.03
CA ALA A 202 5.03 40.69 -32.98
C ALA A 202 5.33 39.96 -31.65
N LYS A 203 4.90 40.54 -30.51
CA LYS A 203 5.07 39.90 -29.19
C LYS A 203 4.27 38.61 -29.07
N LEU A 204 3.04 38.58 -29.62
CA LEU A 204 2.23 37.36 -29.64
C LEU A 204 2.88 36.25 -30.52
N ALA A 205 3.34 36.61 -31.71
CA ALA A 205 4.06 35.68 -32.59
C ALA A 205 5.35 35.16 -31.93
N SER A 206 6.11 36.03 -31.25
CA SER A 206 7.30 35.63 -30.50
C SER A 206 6.99 34.58 -29.43
N GLN A 207 5.85 34.69 -28.75
CA GLN A 207 5.42 33.71 -27.75
C GLN A 207 4.98 32.40 -28.40
N VAL A 208 4.29 32.42 -29.57
CA VAL A 208 3.97 31.18 -30.30
C VAL A 208 5.25 30.45 -30.67
N SER A 209 6.24 31.15 -31.25
CA SER A 209 7.54 30.59 -31.58
C SER A 209 8.19 29.89 -30.36
N THR A 210 8.18 30.55 -29.22
CA THR A 210 8.77 30.02 -27.97
C THR A 210 8.05 28.75 -27.52
N TYR A 211 6.73 28.67 -27.55
CA TYR A 211 6.02 27.46 -27.16
C TYR A 211 6.35 26.27 -28.10
N TYR A 212 6.42 26.48 -29.41
CA TYR A 212 6.82 25.44 -30.35
C TYR A 212 8.29 25.03 -30.16
N GLU A 213 9.18 25.98 -29.93
CA GLU A 213 10.59 25.73 -29.62
C GLU A 213 10.75 24.90 -28.34
N THR A 214 10.08 25.30 -27.28
CA THR A 214 10.06 24.55 -26.01
C THR A 214 9.54 23.12 -26.22
N ALA A 215 8.44 22.96 -26.96
CA ALA A 215 7.91 21.61 -27.26
C ALA A 215 8.91 20.78 -28.08
N PHE A 216 9.60 21.38 -29.05
CA PHE A 216 10.62 20.71 -29.86
C PHE A 216 11.84 20.32 -29.00
N GLU A 217 12.34 21.23 -28.16
CA GLU A 217 13.49 20.96 -27.26
C GLU A 217 13.16 19.85 -26.25
N LEU A 218 12.00 19.91 -25.60
CA LEU A 218 11.57 18.86 -24.67
C LEU A 218 11.48 17.51 -25.36
N ALA A 219 10.98 17.47 -26.58
CA ALA A 219 10.86 16.24 -27.36
C ALA A 219 12.22 15.69 -27.81
N THR A 220 13.14 16.55 -28.27
CA THR A 220 14.46 16.13 -28.77
C THR A 220 15.43 15.79 -27.67
N ASN A 221 15.33 16.43 -26.51
CA ASN A 221 16.15 16.13 -25.33
C ASN A 221 15.79 14.79 -24.66
N ASN A 222 14.64 14.20 -25.01
CA ASN A 222 14.22 12.89 -24.54
C ASN A 222 14.11 11.91 -25.72
N PRO A 223 15.06 10.96 -25.87
CA PRO A 223 15.06 10.02 -26.99
C PRO A 223 13.81 9.14 -27.09
N GLU A 224 13.20 8.79 -25.95
CA GLU A 224 11.97 7.98 -25.94
C GLU A 224 10.78 8.77 -26.48
N VAL A 225 10.64 10.03 -26.06
CA VAL A 225 9.59 10.92 -26.57
C VAL A 225 9.81 11.26 -28.04
N SER A 226 11.06 11.51 -28.44
CA SER A 226 11.42 11.76 -29.85
C SER A 226 10.99 10.58 -30.75
N LYS A 227 11.26 9.36 -30.31
CA LYS A 227 10.85 8.13 -31.01
C LYS A 227 9.33 7.96 -31.00
N LEU A 228 8.68 8.30 -29.89
CA LEU A 228 7.23 8.15 -29.69
C LEU A 228 6.45 9.03 -30.66
N ILE A 229 6.72 10.33 -30.71
CA ILE A 229 5.96 11.29 -31.56
C ILE A 229 6.39 11.24 -33.02
N GLY A 230 7.58 10.76 -33.30
CA GLY A 230 8.11 10.55 -34.63
C GLY A 230 8.56 11.82 -35.36
N GLN A 231 9.32 11.62 -36.43
CA GLN A 231 9.98 12.71 -37.18
C GLN A 231 9.02 13.74 -37.74
N ASN A 232 7.82 13.32 -38.16
CA ASN A 232 6.84 14.25 -38.76
C ASN A 232 6.38 15.32 -37.76
N TRP A 233 6.17 14.95 -36.49
CA TRP A 233 5.81 15.90 -35.47
C TRP A 233 6.99 16.81 -35.09
N LEU A 234 8.20 16.23 -34.95
CA LEU A 234 9.40 17.03 -34.66
C LEU A 234 9.63 18.08 -35.75
N THR A 235 9.55 17.70 -37.03
CA THR A 235 9.70 18.64 -38.14
C THR A 235 8.61 19.72 -38.10
N HIS A 236 7.36 19.34 -37.80
CA HIS A 236 6.28 20.29 -37.70
C HIS A 236 6.54 21.33 -36.58
N LEU A 237 6.96 20.90 -35.40
CA LEU A 237 7.25 21.77 -34.27
C LEU A 237 8.38 22.76 -34.59
N GLN A 238 9.45 22.26 -35.17
CA GLN A 238 10.60 23.07 -35.53
C GLN A 238 10.25 24.12 -36.62
N VAL A 239 9.54 23.70 -37.68
CA VAL A 239 9.12 24.59 -38.75
C VAL A 239 8.13 25.64 -38.24
N LYS A 240 7.19 25.26 -37.38
CA LYS A 240 6.24 26.22 -36.80
C LYS A 240 6.94 27.21 -35.86
N SER A 241 7.95 26.80 -35.11
CA SER A 241 8.78 27.70 -34.33
C SER A 241 9.45 28.76 -35.23
N TRP A 242 10.12 28.33 -36.29
CA TRP A 242 10.79 29.22 -37.23
C TRP A 242 9.80 30.12 -38.00
N HIS A 243 8.65 29.60 -38.41
CA HIS A 243 7.57 30.34 -39.06
C HIS A 243 7.13 31.53 -38.16
N PHE A 244 6.84 31.27 -36.87
CA PHE A 244 6.39 32.33 -35.96
C PHE A 244 7.54 33.25 -35.51
N ALA A 245 8.79 32.75 -35.45
CA ALA A 245 9.96 33.61 -35.29
C ALA A 245 10.08 34.60 -36.43
N ALA A 246 9.92 34.14 -37.71
CA ALA A 246 9.90 34.99 -38.87
C ALA A 246 8.72 35.98 -38.85
N ALA A 247 7.51 35.54 -38.55
CA ALA A 247 6.33 36.35 -38.43
C ALA A 247 6.50 37.46 -37.38
N ALA A 248 7.12 37.15 -36.23
CA ALA A 248 7.43 38.14 -35.19
C ALA A 248 8.41 39.19 -35.69
N LYS A 249 9.48 38.81 -36.40
CA LYS A 249 10.45 39.74 -36.98
C LYS A 249 9.82 40.60 -38.08
N PHE A 250 8.98 39.97 -38.93
CA PHE A 250 8.22 40.70 -39.99
C PHE A 250 7.27 41.75 -39.35
N ARG A 251 6.46 41.40 -38.37
CA ARG A 251 5.58 42.36 -37.69
C ARG A 251 6.34 43.45 -36.99
N LYS A 252 7.49 43.13 -36.40
CA LYS A 252 8.35 44.14 -35.78
C LYS A 252 9.00 45.07 -36.83
N SER A 253 9.29 44.59 -38.05
CA SER A 253 9.77 45.44 -39.15
C SER A 253 8.69 46.41 -39.60
N CYS A 254 7.41 46.03 -39.62
CA CYS A 254 6.29 46.93 -39.85
C CYS A 254 6.20 48.05 -38.78
N GLU A 255 6.40 47.73 -37.53
CA GLU A 255 6.48 48.74 -36.46
C GLU A 255 7.68 49.66 -36.65
N CYS A 256 8.84 49.16 -37.15
CA CYS A 256 10.02 49.98 -37.44
C CYS A 256 9.71 51.06 -38.53
N ILE A 257 8.93 50.71 -39.56
CA ILE A 257 8.46 51.66 -40.55
C ILE A 257 7.70 52.82 -39.88
N SER A 258 6.74 52.48 -39.00
CA SER A 258 5.93 53.48 -38.30
C SER A 258 6.74 54.38 -37.37
N GLN A 259 7.96 53.98 -37.01
CA GLN A 259 8.92 54.70 -36.19
C GLN A 259 10.05 55.34 -36.98
N ASN A 260 10.01 55.31 -38.31
CA ASN A 260 11.04 55.82 -39.22
C ASN A 260 12.44 55.17 -39.03
N LYS A 261 12.47 53.89 -38.61
CA LYS A 261 13.71 53.13 -38.36
C LYS A 261 14.00 52.15 -39.51
N TYR A 262 14.25 52.68 -40.67
CA TYR A 262 14.34 51.95 -41.94
C TYR A 262 15.53 50.96 -41.99
N GLY A 263 16.67 51.30 -41.40
CA GLY A 263 17.80 50.36 -41.26
C GLY A 263 17.48 49.16 -40.35
N GLU A 264 16.76 49.40 -39.24
CA GLU A 264 16.30 48.30 -38.37
C GLU A 264 15.23 47.45 -39.03
N GLU A 265 14.34 48.00 -39.85
CA GLU A 265 13.38 47.28 -40.69
C GLU A 265 14.09 46.25 -41.55
N ILE A 266 15.10 46.65 -42.32
CA ILE A 266 15.84 45.77 -43.22
C ILE A 266 16.54 44.64 -42.41
N ALA A 267 17.19 45.01 -41.32
CA ALA A 267 17.87 44.03 -40.49
C ALA A 267 16.90 42.97 -39.96
N ARG A 268 15.69 43.34 -39.53
CA ARG A 268 14.66 42.41 -39.06
C ARG A 268 14.10 41.56 -40.19
N LEU A 269 13.89 42.11 -41.39
CA LEU A 269 13.45 41.36 -42.56
C LEU A 269 14.49 40.32 -43.01
N ARG A 270 15.79 40.64 -42.98
CA ARG A 270 16.88 39.68 -43.26
C ARG A 270 16.86 38.52 -42.28
N VAL A 271 16.65 38.80 -40.96
CA VAL A 271 16.52 37.76 -39.96
C VAL A 271 15.26 36.91 -40.23
N ALA A 272 14.13 37.51 -40.58
CA ALA A 272 12.89 36.84 -40.91
C ALA A 272 13.11 35.88 -42.13
N GLU A 273 13.74 36.37 -43.19
CA GLU A 273 14.07 35.58 -44.36
C GLU A 273 14.94 34.38 -44.01
N GLY A 274 15.95 34.55 -43.14
CA GLY A 274 16.79 33.45 -42.68
C GLY A 274 15.99 32.35 -41.93
N TYR A 275 14.99 32.71 -41.12
CA TYR A 275 14.10 31.73 -40.49
C TYR A 275 13.19 31.03 -41.51
N VAL A 276 12.63 31.75 -42.47
CA VAL A 276 11.76 31.17 -43.51
C VAL A 276 12.55 30.18 -44.34
N ASN A 277 13.77 30.54 -44.79
CA ASN A 277 14.61 29.66 -45.57
C ASN A 277 14.94 28.35 -44.83
N ARG A 278 15.32 28.45 -43.56
CA ARG A 278 15.52 27.25 -42.73
C ARG A 278 14.26 26.37 -42.64
N ALA A 279 13.09 26.97 -42.52
CA ALA A 279 11.83 26.25 -42.53
C ALA A 279 11.56 25.54 -43.85
N PHE A 280 11.89 26.18 -44.98
CA PHE A 280 11.77 25.56 -46.33
C PHE A 280 12.70 24.36 -46.54
N ASP A 281 13.89 24.36 -45.95
CA ASP A 281 14.83 23.25 -46.05
C ASP A 281 14.25 21.94 -45.43
N GLN A 282 13.34 22.07 -44.47
CA GLN A 282 12.67 20.95 -43.79
C GLN A 282 11.30 20.56 -44.34
N ARG A 283 10.87 21.11 -45.50
CA ARG A 283 9.49 20.97 -46.02
C ARG A 283 9.06 19.56 -46.44
N LYS A 284 10.00 18.62 -46.62
CA LYS A 284 9.72 17.27 -47.23
C LYS A 284 8.71 16.44 -46.42
N ASN A 285 8.61 16.65 -45.13
CA ASN A 285 7.76 15.85 -44.23
C ASN A 285 6.59 16.65 -43.62
N LEU A 286 6.24 17.80 -44.25
CA LEU A 286 5.19 18.68 -43.74
C LEU A 286 3.85 18.44 -44.45
N ARG A 287 2.78 18.78 -43.73
CA ARG A 287 1.44 18.85 -44.30
C ARG A 287 1.35 20.03 -45.26
N GLU A 288 0.63 19.84 -46.36
CA GLU A 288 0.47 20.85 -47.42
C GLU A 288 -0.02 22.21 -46.87
N ALA A 289 -0.92 22.21 -45.90
CA ALA A 289 -1.41 23.45 -45.28
C ALA A 289 -0.30 24.26 -44.58
N VAL A 290 0.66 23.59 -43.94
CA VAL A 290 1.82 24.27 -43.32
C VAL A 290 2.74 24.85 -44.39
N ILE A 291 2.93 24.12 -45.50
CA ILE A 291 3.77 24.57 -46.62
C ILE A 291 3.15 25.83 -47.26
N LYS A 292 1.84 25.86 -47.48
CA LYS A 292 1.14 27.04 -48.06
C LYS A 292 1.25 28.26 -47.15
N ASP A 293 1.12 28.10 -45.81
CA ASP A 293 1.32 29.17 -44.86
C ASP A 293 2.75 29.73 -44.91
N LEU A 294 3.73 28.80 -45.03
CA LEU A 294 5.13 29.19 -45.13
C LEU A 294 5.45 29.93 -46.44
N GLU A 295 4.90 29.43 -47.58
CA GLU A 295 5.02 30.09 -48.88
C GLU A 295 4.43 31.49 -48.87
N SER A 296 3.27 31.66 -48.24
CA SER A 296 2.65 32.97 -48.06
C SER A 296 3.54 33.94 -47.26
N LEU A 297 4.10 33.49 -46.14
CA LEU A 297 5.00 34.27 -45.31
C LEU A 297 6.30 34.60 -46.06
N HIS A 298 6.86 33.63 -46.77
CA HIS A 298 8.06 33.83 -47.61
C HIS A 298 7.85 34.93 -48.61
N THR A 299 6.77 34.86 -49.39
CA THR A 299 6.43 35.88 -50.42
C THR A 299 6.31 37.30 -49.77
N VAL A 300 5.65 37.38 -48.63
CA VAL A 300 5.50 38.67 -47.94
C VAL A 300 6.84 39.19 -47.43
N VAL A 301 7.67 38.33 -46.81
CA VAL A 301 8.97 38.75 -46.25
C VAL A 301 9.94 39.19 -47.37
N THR A 302 10.07 38.40 -48.45
CA THR A 302 11.00 38.71 -49.57
C THR A 302 10.57 39.91 -50.34
N SER A 303 9.28 40.14 -50.61
CA SER A 303 8.74 41.30 -51.28
C SER A 303 9.00 42.58 -50.44
N ASN A 304 8.74 42.52 -49.12
CA ASN A 304 9.01 43.68 -48.26
C ASN A 304 10.52 43.91 -48.07
N LEU A 305 11.34 42.90 -48.01
CA LEU A 305 12.79 43.05 -47.97
C LEU A 305 13.34 43.76 -49.24
N SER A 306 12.91 43.28 -50.38
CA SER A 306 13.30 43.90 -51.67
C SER A 306 12.88 45.37 -51.74
N ARG A 307 11.65 45.70 -51.33
CA ARG A 307 11.18 47.09 -51.23
C ARG A 307 12.02 47.90 -50.25
N ALA A 308 12.19 47.40 -49.00
CA ALA A 308 12.89 48.12 -47.94
C ALA A 308 14.34 48.41 -48.29
N VAL A 309 15.05 47.45 -48.91
CA VAL A 309 16.44 47.63 -49.36
C VAL A 309 16.49 48.73 -50.42
N LYS A 310 15.63 48.65 -51.45
CA LYS A 310 15.59 49.67 -52.54
C LYS A 310 15.26 51.05 -51.99
N ASP A 311 14.28 51.17 -51.13
CA ASP A 311 13.88 52.43 -50.52
C ASP A 311 15.00 53.01 -49.66
N ASN A 312 15.71 52.19 -48.92
CA ASN A 312 16.84 52.61 -48.08
C ASN A 312 18.04 53.09 -48.91
N ASP A 313 18.37 52.31 -49.96
CA ASP A 313 19.52 52.65 -50.81
C ASP A 313 19.33 53.94 -51.61
N ILE A 314 18.07 54.31 -51.94
CA ILE A 314 17.76 55.49 -52.75
C ILE A 314 17.29 56.67 -51.91
N ILE A 315 16.52 56.45 -50.84
CA ILE A 315 15.77 57.50 -50.11
C ILE A 315 16.31 57.74 -48.73
N TYR A 316 16.38 56.63 -47.89
CA TYR A 316 16.58 56.81 -46.43
C TYR A 316 18.04 56.78 -46.01
N LEU A 317 18.90 56.07 -46.68
CA LEU A 317 20.35 55.93 -46.44
C LEU A 317 20.70 55.62 -45.00
N ASN A 318 19.81 54.87 -44.29
CA ASN A 318 20.00 54.51 -42.90
C ASN A 318 21.04 53.39 -42.78
N THR A 319 21.86 53.43 -41.71
CA THR A 319 22.79 52.37 -41.41
C THR A 319 21.99 51.13 -40.96
N ILE A 320 22.28 49.99 -41.58
CA ILE A 320 21.63 48.69 -41.26
C ILE A 320 22.39 48.07 -40.09
N PRO A 321 21.75 47.92 -38.95
CA PRO A 321 22.38 47.28 -37.77
C PRO A 321 22.62 45.79 -37.99
N SER A 322 23.60 45.21 -37.30
CA SER A 322 23.80 43.75 -37.30
C SER A 322 22.63 43.04 -36.63
N ALA A 323 22.37 41.77 -37.02
CA ALA A 323 21.30 40.97 -36.42
C ALA A 323 21.45 40.80 -34.89
N SER A 324 22.70 40.76 -34.41
CA SER A 324 23.02 40.63 -32.97
C SER A 324 22.78 41.89 -32.16
N SER A 325 22.79 43.09 -32.81
CA SER A 325 22.53 44.36 -32.13
C SER A 325 21.05 44.73 -32.07
N LEU A 326 20.17 43.97 -32.75
CA LEU A 326 18.75 44.20 -32.72
C LEU A 326 18.14 43.97 -31.35
N PRO A 327 17.35 44.90 -30.81
CA PRO A 327 16.61 44.65 -29.56
C PRO A 327 15.74 43.37 -29.67
N GLN A 328 15.74 42.57 -28.63
CA GLN A 328 14.88 41.38 -28.57
C GLN A 328 13.39 41.79 -28.62
N ILE A 329 12.59 40.98 -29.31
CA ILE A 329 11.15 41.15 -29.30
C ILE A 329 10.62 40.54 -27.99
N GLY A 330 9.93 41.37 -27.18
CA GLY A 330 9.29 40.87 -25.97
C GLY A 330 8.27 39.78 -26.28
N ARG A 331 7.88 39.06 -25.28
CA ARG A 331 6.88 37.97 -25.36
C ARG A 331 5.59 38.39 -24.68
N ALA A 332 4.44 38.03 -25.25
CA ALA A 332 3.13 38.21 -24.64
C ALA A 332 2.40 36.88 -24.58
N SER A 333 2.44 36.24 -23.43
CA SER A 333 1.73 35.01 -23.19
C SER A 333 0.29 35.28 -22.78
N LEU A 334 -0.67 34.87 -23.60
CA LEU A 334 -2.10 34.94 -23.32
C LEU A 334 -2.71 33.55 -23.13
N ALA A 335 -2.12 32.53 -23.74
CA ALA A 335 -2.54 31.14 -23.58
C ALA A 335 -2.06 30.58 -22.23
N SER A 336 -2.95 29.97 -21.51
CA SER A 336 -2.67 29.25 -20.26
C SER A 336 -3.44 27.93 -20.22
N PRO A 337 -2.93 26.90 -19.53
CA PRO A 337 -3.69 25.67 -19.33
C PRO A 337 -4.98 25.98 -18.58
N ALA A 338 -6.13 25.60 -19.14
CA ALA A 338 -7.44 25.79 -18.54
C ALA A 338 -8.06 24.41 -18.28
N LEU A 339 -8.18 24.03 -17.01
CA LEU A 339 -8.80 22.74 -16.68
C LEU A 339 -10.32 22.89 -16.71
N PRO A 340 -11.05 22.06 -17.48
CA PRO A 340 -12.51 22.08 -17.50
C PRO A 340 -13.08 21.78 -16.11
N PRO A 341 -14.16 22.46 -15.68
CA PRO A 341 -14.78 22.23 -14.38
C PRO A 341 -15.16 20.77 -14.13
N GLU A 342 -15.63 20.07 -15.18
CA GLU A 342 -16.02 18.65 -15.15
C GLU A 342 -14.85 17.71 -14.88
N VAL A 343 -13.62 18.17 -15.10
CA VAL A 343 -12.40 17.43 -14.79
C VAL A 343 -11.78 17.89 -13.46
N ASN A 344 -11.88 19.19 -13.17
CA ASN A 344 -11.27 19.79 -11.98
C ASN A 344 -11.95 19.33 -10.68
N ASP A 345 -13.27 19.40 -10.65
CA ASP A 345 -14.08 18.95 -9.50
C ASP A 345 -15.38 18.29 -9.98
N PRO A 346 -15.28 17.07 -10.54
CA PRO A 346 -16.45 16.39 -11.06
C PRO A 346 -17.48 16.06 -9.98
N ILE A 347 -17.08 15.81 -8.74
CA ILE A 347 -17.96 15.34 -7.67
C ILE A 347 -18.98 16.43 -7.31
N SER A 348 -18.53 17.67 -7.16
CA SER A 348 -19.42 18.81 -6.84
C SER A 348 -20.44 19.12 -7.95
N LEU A 349 -20.12 18.72 -9.20
CA LEU A 349 -20.97 18.95 -10.36
C LEU A 349 -21.95 17.81 -10.65
N MET A 350 -21.89 16.69 -9.91
CA MET A 350 -22.78 15.53 -10.12
C MET A 350 -24.18 15.79 -9.57
N ASN A 351 -25.13 15.98 -10.47
CA ASN A 351 -26.56 16.10 -10.17
C ASN A 351 -27.41 15.70 -11.38
N GLU A 352 -28.72 15.57 -11.21
CA GLU A 352 -29.65 15.14 -12.27
C GLU A 352 -29.61 16.00 -13.54
N ARG A 353 -29.27 17.27 -13.43
CA ARG A 353 -29.26 18.24 -14.56
C ARG A 353 -27.88 18.38 -15.18
N SER A 354 -26.86 17.84 -14.55
CA SER A 354 -25.49 17.89 -15.02
C SER A 354 -25.24 16.88 -16.14
N ILE A 355 -24.32 17.19 -17.04
CA ILE A 355 -23.81 16.22 -18.03
C ILE A 355 -23.15 15.00 -17.36
N LEU A 356 -22.65 15.13 -16.13
CA LEU A 356 -22.01 14.06 -15.36
C LEU A 356 -23.05 13.09 -14.76
N GLY A 357 -24.30 13.54 -14.62
CA GLY A 357 -25.39 12.76 -14.04
C GLY A 357 -25.23 12.58 -12.52
N LEU A 358 -26.08 11.71 -11.94
CA LEU A 358 -25.96 11.33 -10.54
C LEU A 358 -24.76 10.42 -10.34
N PRO A 359 -24.11 10.47 -9.17
CA PRO A 359 -23.03 9.54 -8.86
C PRO A 359 -23.53 8.10 -8.75
N LEU A 360 -22.79 7.16 -9.31
CA LEU A 360 -23.10 5.72 -9.27
C LEU A 360 -22.65 5.12 -7.94
N PHE A 361 -23.25 4.01 -7.54
CA PHE A 361 -22.91 3.28 -6.31
C PHE A 361 -22.96 4.15 -5.03
N VAL A 362 -23.91 5.09 -4.96
CA VAL A 362 -24.04 6.01 -3.81
C VAL A 362 -24.22 5.24 -2.50
N LYS A 363 -25.03 4.18 -2.54
CA LYS A 363 -25.33 3.34 -1.36
C LYS A 363 -24.17 2.43 -0.95
N LEU A 364 -23.25 2.12 -1.86
CA LEU A 364 -22.10 1.27 -1.55
C LEU A 364 -21.17 1.98 -0.56
N VAL A 365 -20.81 1.28 0.50
CA VAL A 365 -19.91 1.82 1.54
C VAL A 365 -18.54 2.11 0.95
N PRO A 366 -17.87 3.24 1.29
CA PRO A 366 -16.53 3.50 0.81
C PRO A 366 -15.54 2.40 1.22
N PHE A 367 -14.66 2.00 0.31
CA PHE A 367 -13.65 0.97 0.55
C PHE A 367 -12.76 1.29 1.76
N ALA A 368 -12.44 2.57 1.98
CA ALA A 368 -11.68 3.01 3.15
C ALA A 368 -12.36 2.67 4.48
N VAL A 369 -13.71 2.61 4.52
CA VAL A 369 -14.47 2.20 5.71
C VAL A 369 -14.30 0.70 5.95
N HIS A 370 -14.30 -0.13 4.88
CA HIS A 370 -14.01 -1.56 5.01
C HIS A 370 -12.57 -1.82 5.47
N GLN A 371 -11.61 -1.08 4.92
CA GLN A 371 -10.23 -1.15 5.40
C GLN A 371 -10.11 -0.75 6.88
N ALA A 372 -10.77 0.34 7.26
CA ALA A 372 -10.80 0.80 8.65
C ALA A 372 -11.44 -0.24 9.59
N HIS A 373 -12.52 -0.88 9.15
CA HIS A 373 -13.16 -1.96 9.89
C HIS A 373 -12.21 -3.16 10.08
N SER A 374 -11.50 -3.58 9.02
CA SER A 374 -10.50 -4.65 9.12
C SER A 374 -9.38 -4.29 10.09
N VAL A 375 -8.80 -3.09 9.96
CA VAL A 375 -7.72 -2.61 10.87
C VAL A 375 -8.16 -2.59 12.32
N TYR A 376 -9.38 -2.11 12.58
CA TYR A 376 -9.93 -2.13 13.95
C TYR A 376 -10.12 -3.56 14.46
N SER A 377 -10.69 -4.44 13.62
CA SER A 377 -10.91 -5.84 13.98
C SER A 377 -9.61 -6.55 14.32
N ASP A 378 -8.55 -6.34 13.53
CA ASP A 378 -7.21 -6.90 13.79
C ASP A 378 -6.62 -6.39 15.11
N ARG A 379 -6.72 -5.07 15.37
CA ARG A 379 -6.23 -4.47 16.63
C ARG A 379 -7.01 -4.97 17.83
N LYS A 380 -8.35 -5.05 17.72
CA LYS A 380 -9.22 -5.59 18.76
C LYS A 380 -8.88 -7.05 19.03
N GLU A 381 -8.75 -7.85 17.99
CA GLU A 381 -8.45 -9.27 18.11
C GLU A 381 -7.10 -9.49 18.79
N ARG A 382 -6.07 -8.74 18.40
CA ARG A 382 -4.77 -8.77 19.04
C ARG A 382 -4.85 -8.38 20.52
N LEU A 383 -5.50 -7.27 20.84
CA LEU A 383 -5.65 -6.80 22.22
C LEU A 383 -6.39 -7.84 23.08
N VAL A 384 -7.51 -8.36 22.58
CA VAL A 384 -8.33 -9.31 23.33
C VAL A 384 -7.64 -10.67 23.45
N LYS A 385 -7.12 -11.22 22.35
CA LYS A 385 -6.54 -12.57 22.36
C LYS A 385 -5.17 -12.61 23.04
N GLU A 386 -4.25 -11.68 22.67
CA GLU A 386 -2.87 -11.75 23.12
C GLU A 386 -2.69 -11.09 24.48
N GLU A 387 -3.21 -9.88 24.68
CA GLU A 387 -2.95 -9.11 25.88
C GLU A 387 -3.90 -9.47 27.06
N ILE A 388 -5.08 -9.97 26.76
CA ILE A 388 -6.07 -10.27 27.81
C ILE A 388 -6.28 -11.78 27.98
N LEU A 389 -6.84 -12.46 26.98
CA LEU A 389 -7.23 -13.87 27.11
C LEU A 389 -6.03 -14.80 27.28
N PHE A 390 -4.96 -14.57 26.53
CA PHE A 390 -3.75 -15.37 26.67
C PHE A 390 -3.17 -15.25 28.09
N LYS A 391 -3.03 -14.02 28.62
CA LYS A 391 -2.50 -13.79 29.96
C LYS A 391 -3.38 -14.40 31.06
N LEU A 392 -4.71 -14.27 30.95
CA LEU A 392 -5.63 -14.90 31.91
C LEU A 392 -5.54 -16.44 31.89
N ASN A 393 -5.39 -17.04 30.71
CA ASN A 393 -5.20 -18.48 30.57
C ASN A 393 -3.82 -18.91 31.09
N GLU A 394 -2.79 -18.13 30.83
CA GLU A 394 -1.44 -18.35 31.36
C GLU A 394 -1.45 -18.36 32.89
N LEU A 395 -2.07 -17.36 33.54
CA LEU A 395 -2.25 -17.34 34.99
C LEU A 395 -2.95 -18.58 35.51
N THR A 396 -4.00 -19.03 34.80
CA THR A 396 -4.70 -20.27 35.18
C THR A 396 -3.79 -21.49 35.03
N SER A 397 -2.98 -21.56 33.99
CA SER A 397 -2.02 -22.64 33.77
C SER A 397 -0.93 -22.65 34.84
N ILE A 398 -0.36 -21.49 35.19
CA ILE A 398 0.65 -21.34 36.26
C ILE A 398 0.06 -21.79 37.59
N CYS A 399 -1.14 -21.32 37.94
CA CYS A 399 -1.78 -21.70 39.21
C CYS A 399 -1.98 -23.22 39.28
N ASN A 400 -2.52 -23.83 38.25
CA ASN A 400 -2.75 -25.27 38.18
C ASN A 400 -1.44 -26.07 38.23
N SER A 401 -0.39 -25.61 37.56
CA SER A 401 0.93 -26.29 37.58
C SER A 401 1.57 -26.19 38.94
N THR A 402 1.50 -25.06 39.61
CA THR A 402 2.02 -24.88 40.98
C THR A 402 1.26 -25.74 41.98
N LEU A 403 -0.07 -25.76 41.91
CA LEU A 403 -0.88 -26.61 42.79
C LEU A 403 -0.59 -28.11 42.58
N LYS A 404 -0.33 -28.52 41.30
CA LYS A 404 0.07 -29.88 40.98
C LYS A 404 1.49 -30.22 41.46
N SER A 405 2.45 -29.28 41.29
CA SER A 405 3.84 -29.51 41.70
C SER A 405 3.97 -29.71 43.20
N LEU A 406 3.13 -29.05 44.00
CA LEU A 406 3.05 -29.24 45.44
C LEU A 406 2.40 -30.57 45.87
N ASN A 407 1.94 -31.38 44.89
CA ASN A 407 1.38 -32.71 45.09
C ASN A 407 0.28 -32.77 46.16
N LEU A 408 -0.54 -31.71 46.23
CA LEU A 408 -1.57 -31.48 47.24
C LEU A 408 -2.71 -32.52 47.16
N SER A 409 -2.84 -33.25 46.04
CA SER A 409 -3.76 -34.38 45.88
C SER A 409 -3.32 -35.65 46.62
N SER A 410 -2.03 -35.77 46.92
CA SER A 410 -1.48 -36.89 47.74
C SER A 410 -1.49 -36.59 49.24
N LEU A 411 -1.73 -35.37 49.61
CA LEU A 411 -2.14 -35.03 50.95
C LEU A 411 -3.63 -35.32 51.08
N SER A 412 -4.01 -36.61 51.19
CA SER A 412 -5.34 -36.98 51.63
C SER A 412 -5.58 -36.26 52.97
N LEU A 413 -6.45 -35.26 52.89
CA LEU A 413 -6.82 -34.37 54.02
C LEU A 413 -7.80 -35.10 54.94
N GLU A 414 -7.86 -36.41 54.83
CA GLU A 414 -8.68 -37.26 55.68
C GLU A 414 -7.81 -37.84 56.81
N THR A 415 -8.30 -37.58 57.94
CA THR A 415 -7.87 -38.09 59.23
C THR A 415 -7.74 -39.59 59.23
N ASP A 416 -6.50 -40.15 59.39
CA ASP A 416 -6.33 -41.41 60.06
C ASP A 416 -4.87 -41.69 60.50
N ASP A 417 -4.71 -42.35 61.58
CA ASP A 417 -3.51 -42.65 62.36
C ASP A 417 -2.46 -43.56 61.68
N GLN A 418 -2.59 -43.78 60.39
CA GLN A 418 -1.72 -44.66 59.61
C GLN A 418 -1.06 -44.04 58.35
N ILE A 419 -1.07 -42.72 58.26
CA ILE A 419 -0.80 -41.97 57.02
C ILE A 419 0.63 -42.10 56.47
N ILE A 420 1.64 -42.22 57.34
CA ILE A 420 3.05 -42.16 56.90
C ILE A 420 3.50 -43.42 56.15
N PRO A 421 3.20 -44.67 56.63
CA PRO A 421 3.53 -45.85 55.91
C PRO A 421 2.74 -46.04 54.61
N GLN A 422 1.46 -45.67 54.57
CA GLN A 422 0.60 -45.73 53.37
C GLN A 422 1.01 -44.73 52.32
N LEU A 423 1.44 -43.50 52.69
CA LEU A 423 1.89 -42.49 51.77
C LEU A 423 3.13 -42.92 50.97
N ILE A 424 4.10 -43.54 51.64
CA ILE A 424 5.32 -44.02 50.97
C ILE A 424 5.02 -45.22 50.09
N LEU A 425 4.15 -46.12 50.54
CA LEU A 425 3.68 -47.23 49.74
C LEU A 425 2.90 -46.78 48.49
N ALA A 426 2.05 -45.71 48.67
CA ALA A 426 1.31 -45.11 47.60
C ALA A 426 2.27 -44.43 46.58
N ASN A 427 3.24 -43.64 47.09
CA ASN A 427 4.24 -42.98 46.24
C ASN A 427 5.12 -43.98 45.47
N SER A 428 5.55 -45.06 46.15
CA SER A 428 6.29 -46.16 45.52
C SER A 428 5.46 -46.87 44.43
N GLN A 429 4.17 -47.07 44.67
CA GLN A 429 3.26 -47.70 43.73
C GLN A 429 2.96 -46.78 42.56
N ASP A 430 2.83 -45.47 42.79
CA ASP A 430 2.61 -44.47 41.78
C ASP A 430 3.82 -44.35 40.82
N VAL A 431 5.05 -44.33 41.38
CA VAL A 431 6.28 -44.32 40.57
C VAL A 431 6.36 -45.58 39.67
N ARG A 432 5.95 -46.77 40.20
CA ARG A 432 5.92 -47.99 39.43
C ARG A 432 4.86 -47.97 38.32
N ASN A 433 3.66 -47.52 38.65
CA ASN A 433 2.56 -47.42 37.69
C ASN A 433 2.87 -46.47 36.55
N GLU A 434 3.60 -45.38 36.85
CA GLU A 434 4.02 -44.36 35.85
C GLU A 434 5.30 -44.79 35.09
N GLY A 435 5.82 -46.02 35.30
CA GLY A 435 6.97 -46.55 34.54
C GLY A 435 8.34 -46.11 35.02
N GLY A 436 8.43 -45.40 36.17
CA GLY A 436 9.70 -45.05 36.83
C GLY A 436 10.70 -44.31 35.94
N VAL A 437 11.99 -44.50 36.20
CA VAL A 437 13.11 -43.86 35.49
C VAL A 437 13.13 -44.21 34.01
N THR A 438 12.72 -45.43 33.64
CA THR A 438 12.70 -45.89 32.26
C THR A 438 11.79 -45.04 31.37
N ARG A 439 10.60 -44.70 31.87
CA ARG A 439 9.67 -43.79 31.16
C ARG A 439 10.23 -42.39 31.05
N LEU A 440 10.85 -41.87 32.13
CA LEU A 440 11.44 -40.52 32.10
C LEU A 440 12.54 -40.42 31.03
N ASN A 441 13.39 -41.41 30.94
CA ASN A 441 14.45 -41.49 29.91
C ASN A 441 13.85 -41.54 28.48
N ALA A 442 12.87 -42.40 28.23
CA ALA A 442 12.21 -42.48 26.92
C ALA A 442 11.52 -41.15 26.50
N MET A 443 10.94 -40.43 27.46
CA MET A 443 10.36 -39.14 27.21
C MET A 443 11.41 -38.05 26.92
N PHE A 444 12.55 -38.11 27.62
CA PHE A 444 13.67 -37.22 27.37
C PHE A 444 14.29 -37.47 25.99
N ASP A 445 14.44 -38.70 25.59
CA ASP A 445 14.92 -39.08 24.23
C ASP A 445 13.99 -38.51 23.16
N SER A 446 12.67 -38.56 23.38
CA SER A 446 11.69 -37.93 22.46
C SER A 446 11.87 -36.41 22.33
N ILE A 447 12.29 -35.71 23.39
CA ILE A 447 12.64 -34.27 23.35
C ILE A 447 13.95 -34.05 22.58
N GLN A 448 14.95 -34.94 22.81
CA GLN A 448 16.22 -34.86 22.09
C GLN A 448 16.07 -35.07 20.57
N ASP A 449 15.09 -35.88 20.15
CA ASP A 449 14.78 -36.02 18.71
C ASP A 449 13.99 -34.84 18.15
N ALA A 450 13.07 -34.28 18.93
CA ALA A 450 12.20 -33.19 18.49
C ALA A 450 12.93 -31.83 18.39
N SER A 451 13.89 -31.58 19.29
CA SER A 451 14.61 -30.29 19.32
C SER A 451 15.44 -30.03 18.05
N PRO A 452 16.28 -30.94 17.55
CA PRO A 452 16.99 -30.77 16.28
C PRO A 452 16.05 -30.64 15.08
N ASN A 453 14.94 -31.42 15.07
CA ASN A 453 13.96 -31.32 13.99
C ASN A 453 13.33 -29.94 13.88
N ASN A 454 12.97 -29.35 15.02
CA ASN A 454 12.44 -27.98 15.04
C ASN A 454 13.48 -26.94 14.59
N ASN A 455 14.74 -27.09 15.01
CA ASN A 455 15.83 -26.22 14.54
C ASN A 455 16.03 -26.37 13.02
N GLN A 456 16.00 -27.59 12.50
CA GLN A 456 16.12 -27.84 11.07
C GLN A 456 15.01 -27.16 10.27
N ILE A 457 13.76 -27.24 10.73
CA ILE A 457 12.62 -26.57 10.05
C ILE A 457 12.82 -25.05 10.03
N LEU A 458 13.31 -24.47 11.14
CA LEU A 458 13.60 -23.04 11.22
C LEU A 458 14.74 -22.64 10.30
N ASP A 459 15.85 -23.40 10.31
CA ASP A 459 17.00 -23.14 9.45
C ASP A 459 16.63 -23.25 7.96
N GLU A 460 15.80 -24.24 7.60
CA GLU A 460 15.27 -24.36 6.25
C GLU A 460 14.39 -23.15 5.87
N ALA A 461 13.59 -22.62 6.81
CA ALA A 461 12.77 -21.45 6.57
C ALA A 461 13.60 -20.15 6.40
N LEU A 462 14.63 -20.00 7.23
CA LEU A 462 15.55 -18.85 7.12
C LEU A 462 16.41 -18.93 5.84
N ASN A 463 16.89 -20.14 5.49
CA ASN A 463 17.61 -20.36 4.24
C ASN A 463 16.79 -19.96 2.99
N ILE A 464 15.46 -20.15 3.02
CA ILE A 464 14.58 -19.72 1.93
C ILE A 464 14.63 -18.18 1.77
N LEU A 465 14.61 -17.44 2.89
CA LEU A 465 14.71 -15.98 2.87
C LEU A 465 16.10 -15.51 2.45
N ASP A 466 17.14 -16.21 2.89
CA ASP A 466 18.53 -15.90 2.52
C ASP A 466 18.77 -16.16 1.02
N GLN A 467 18.23 -17.27 0.49
CA GLN A 467 18.32 -17.56 -0.94
C GLN A 467 17.58 -16.52 -1.77
N GLU A 468 16.38 -16.12 -1.36
CA GLU A 468 15.64 -15.04 -2.02
C GLU A 468 16.43 -13.73 -1.97
N ALA A 469 17.07 -13.41 -0.84
CA ALA A 469 17.85 -12.20 -0.71
C ALA A 469 19.11 -12.22 -1.62
N ILE A 470 19.76 -13.37 -1.75
CA ILE A 470 20.92 -13.56 -2.66
C ILE A 470 20.45 -13.41 -4.11
N GLU A 471 19.34 -14.03 -4.49
CA GLU A 471 18.77 -13.90 -5.82
C GLU A 471 18.38 -12.44 -6.13
N ASP A 472 17.81 -11.73 -5.17
CA ASP A 472 17.44 -10.31 -5.30
C ASP A 472 18.69 -9.44 -5.54
N GLU A 473 19.77 -9.68 -4.80
CA GLU A 473 21.05 -8.98 -4.99
C GLU A 473 21.72 -9.31 -6.33
N GLU A 474 21.66 -10.57 -6.76
CA GLU A 474 22.18 -10.98 -8.06
C GLU A 474 21.41 -10.33 -9.21
N TRP A 475 20.10 -10.25 -9.08
CA TRP A 475 19.26 -9.61 -10.09
C TRP A 475 19.42 -8.08 -10.04
N GLU A 476 19.56 -7.46 -8.88
CA GLU A 476 19.90 -6.03 -8.74
C GLU A 476 21.25 -5.73 -9.46
N LYS A 477 22.26 -6.57 -9.24
CA LYS A 477 23.57 -6.42 -9.92
C LYS A 477 23.47 -6.62 -11.44
N LYS A 478 22.60 -7.52 -11.89
CA LYS A 478 22.44 -7.88 -13.32
C LYS A 478 21.62 -6.85 -14.09
N PHE A 479 20.59 -6.26 -13.47
CA PHE A 479 19.61 -5.39 -14.13
C PHE A 479 19.75 -3.91 -13.75
N GLY A 480 20.55 -3.59 -12.71
CA GLY A 480 20.90 -2.21 -12.32
C GLY A 480 19.66 -1.33 -12.11
N GLU A 481 19.62 -0.16 -12.76
CA GLU A 481 18.55 0.83 -12.61
C GLU A 481 17.14 0.33 -13.01
N ARG A 482 17.03 -0.79 -13.71
CA ARG A 482 15.75 -1.41 -14.03
C ARG A 482 15.16 -2.18 -12.85
N TRP A 483 15.98 -2.49 -11.85
CA TRP A 483 15.56 -3.22 -10.67
C TRP A 483 14.97 -2.25 -9.64
N THR A 484 13.66 -1.97 -9.74
CA THR A 484 12.98 -0.89 -8.99
C THR A 484 12.21 -1.35 -7.75
N ARG A 485 12.20 -2.66 -7.48
CA ARG A 485 11.48 -3.17 -6.31
C ARG A 485 12.21 -2.91 -4.98
N LYS A 486 11.49 -2.98 -3.88
CA LYS A 486 12.09 -2.86 -2.55
C LYS A 486 13.12 -3.98 -2.34
N LYS A 487 14.29 -3.62 -1.82
CA LYS A 487 15.33 -4.60 -1.47
C LYS A 487 14.78 -5.67 -0.54
N SER A 488 15.24 -6.90 -0.69
CA SER A 488 14.79 -8.04 0.09
C SER A 488 14.92 -7.80 1.59
N ILE A 489 16.03 -7.21 2.05
CA ILE A 489 16.29 -6.88 3.46
C ILE A 489 15.22 -5.97 4.10
N VAL A 490 14.51 -5.17 3.30
CA VAL A 490 13.42 -4.30 3.77
C VAL A 490 12.07 -5.01 3.64
N ALA A 491 11.92 -5.82 2.60
CA ALA A 491 10.67 -6.50 2.30
C ALA A 491 10.41 -7.72 3.21
N ASN A 492 11.47 -8.42 3.63
CA ASN A 492 11.39 -9.61 4.47
C ASN A 492 11.64 -9.35 5.96
N LYS A 493 11.83 -8.07 6.36
CA LYS A 493 12.21 -7.70 7.73
C LYS A 493 11.32 -8.35 8.80
N ASP A 494 10.01 -8.27 8.61
CA ASP A 494 9.05 -8.83 9.58
C ASP A 494 9.16 -10.36 9.67
N LEU A 495 9.47 -11.05 8.57
CA LEU A 495 9.70 -12.49 8.56
C LEU A 495 11.03 -12.85 9.22
N ILE A 496 12.07 -12.08 8.98
CA ILE A 496 13.38 -12.28 9.66
C ILE A 496 13.25 -12.05 11.15
N ASP A 497 12.58 -10.96 11.58
CA ASP A 497 12.35 -10.67 12.98
C ASP A 497 11.53 -11.78 13.66
N GLN A 498 10.52 -12.34 13.00
CA GLN A 498 9.79 -13.53 13.45
C GLN A 498 10.71 -14.76 13.55
N GLY A 499 11.56 -15.00 12.56
CA GLY A 499 12.53 -16.09 12.57
C GLY A 499 13.52 -16.01 13.73
N LEU A 500 14.06 -14.81 13.98
CA LEU A 500 14.97 -14.56 15.11
C LEU A 500 14.26 -14.77 16.46
N ASN A 501 13.00 -14.38 16.56
CA ASN A 501 12.20 -14.64 17.77
C ASN A 501 11.99 -16.14 17.96
N HIS A 502 11.66 -16.89 16.91
CA HIS A 502 11.56 -18.34 16.98
C HIS A 502 12.88 -19.02 17.39
N GLN A 503 14.01 -18.52 16.89
CA GLN A 503 15.32 -18.99 17.29
C GLN A 503 15.60 -18.75 18.77
N GLN A 504 15.25 -17.58 19.30
CA GLN A 504 15.39 -17.28 20.72
C GLN A 504 14.53 -18.23 21.60
N ILE A 505 13.30 -18.51 21.17
CA ILE A 505 12.39 -19.44 21.87
C ILE A 505 13.01 -20.85 21.91
N LEU A 506 13.55 -21.35 20.79
CA LEU A 506 14.24 -22.66 20.74
C LEU A 506 15.49 -22.71 21.63
N GLN A 507 16.27 -21.61 21.66
CA GLN A 507 17.42 -21.52 22.55
C GLN A 507 17.04 -21.54 24.03
N GLN A 508 15.93 -20.91 24.41
CA GLN A 508 15.41 -20.94 25.76
C GLN A 508 14.88 -22.34 26.13
N ALA A 509 14.16 -22.99 25.21
CA ALA A 509 13.68 -24.34 25.41
C ALA A 509 14.86 -25.32 25.62
N PHE A 510 15.91 -25.24 24.79
CA PHE A 510 17.11 -26.06 24.94
C PHE A 510 17.81 -25.88 26.30
N LYS A 511 17.84 -24.66 26.86
CA LYS A 511 18.37 -24.43 28.22
C LYS A 511 17.50 -25.10 29.28
N GLY A 512 16.18 -25.10 29.05
CA GLY A 512 15.23 -25.82 29.90
C GLY A 512 15.45 -27.33 29.88
N ASP A 513 15.64 -27.88 28.68
CA ASP A 513 15.89 -29.33 28.50
C ASP A 513 17.17 -29.78 29.20
N LEU A 514 18.23 -28.96 29.13
CA LEU A 514 19.48 -29.23 29.84
C LEU A 514 19.29 -29.27 31.37
N ALA A 515 18.46 -28.32 31.89
CA ALA A 515 18.16 -28.33 33.32
C ALA A 515 17.34 -29.53 33.75
N VAL A 516 16.40 -30.00 32.92
CA VAL A 516 15.64 -31.25 33.18
C VAL A 516 16.54 -32.46 33.11
N LYS A 517 17.48 -32.54 32.15
CA LYS A 517 18.47 -33.58 32.05
C LYS A 517 19.31 -33.74 33.33
N ASN A 518 19.87 -32.62 33.79
CA ASN A 518 20.69 -32.62 35.01
C ASN A 518 19.90 -33.07 36.24
N LYS A 519 18.64 -32.68 36.36
CA LYS A 519 17.75 -33.16 37.41
C LYS A 519 17.47 -34.69 37.29
N LEU A 520 17.23 -35.17 36.09
CA LEU A 520 16.99 -36.58 35.83
C LEU A 520 18.20 -37.42 36.20
N GLU A 521 19.40 -37.03 35.80
CA GLU A 521 20.65 -37.72 36.15
C GLU A 521 20.92 -37.72 37.66
N GLN A 522 20.69 -36.60 38.32
CA GLN A 522 20.91 -36.45 39.79
C GLN A 522 19.96 -37.33 40.60
N TRP A 523 18.71 -37.51 40.18
CA TRP A 523 17.67 -38.16 41.00
C TRP A 523 17.31 -39.57 40.53
N SER A 524 17.81 -40.05 39.38
CA SER A 524 17.51 -41.37 38.83
C SER A 524 17.68 -42.49 39.81
N GLN A 525 18.80 -42.52 40.50
CA GLN A 525 19.16 -43.58 41.47
C GLN A 525 18.23 -43.60 42.68
N HIS A 526 17.79 -42.44 43.13
CA HIS A 526 16.89 -42.30 44.27
C HIS A 526 15.44 -42.65 43.93
N ILE A 527 15.02 -42.32 42.70
CA ILE A 527 13.70 -42.67 42.17
C ILE A 527 13.62 -44.18 41.95
N GLU A 528 14.69 -44.82 41.46
CA GLU A 528 14.76 -46.26 41.27
C GLU A 528 14.71 -47.00 42.61
N SER A 529 15.42 -46.48 43.62
CA SER A 529 15.38 -47.03 45.00
C SER A 529 14.00 -46.94 45.62
N LEU A 530 13.24 -45.85 45.34
CA LEU A 530 11.85 -45.68 45.82
C LEU A 530 10.91 -46.70 45.14
N GLY A 531 11.17 -47.07 43.90
CA GLY A 531 10.40 -48.08 43.15
C GLY A 531 10.63 -49.53 43.60
N SER A 532 11.72 -49.84 44.32
CA SER A 532 12.20 -51.19 44.50
C SER A 532 11.93 -51.84 45.86
N ASP A 533 11.60 -51.12 46.94
CA ASP A 533 11.60 -51.70 48.29
C ASP A 533 10.25 -51.76 49.02
N ARG A 534 10.00 -52.95 49.65
CA ARG A 534 8.85 -53.26 50.50
C ARG A 534 9.34 -53.59 51.92
N SER A 535 9.55 -52.59 52.76
CA SER A 535 9.79 -52.88 54.17
C SER A 535 8.92 -52.08 55.12
N SER A 536 8.40 -52.73 56.10
CA SER A 536 7.40 -52.34 57.09
C SER A 536 7.91 -51.32 58.12
N PHE A 537 7.10 -50.30 58.44
CA PHE A 537 7.36 -49.31 59.47
C PHE A 537 6.13 -49.15 60.39
N THR A 538 6.37 -49.10 61.74
CA THR A 538 5.36 -48.81 62.77
C THR A 538 5.69 -47.49 63.48
N PHE A 539 4.69 -46.62 63.79
CA PHE A 539 4.85 -45.30 64.43
C PHE A 539 3.85 -45.03 65.57
N ASP A 540 4.24 -44.19 66.51
CA ASP A 540 3.50 -43.82 67.73
C ASP A 540 2.95 -42.37 67.63
N THR A 541 1.77 -42.10 68.26
CA THR A 541 0.86 -41.00 67.95
C THR A 541 0.74 -40.00 69.10
N SER A 542 1.37 -38.80 69.10
CA SER A 542 1.06 -37.75 70.05
C SER A 542 1.26 -36.26 69.64
N ALA A 543 1.53 -35.92 68.35
CA ALA A 543 1.78 -34.55 67.89
C ALA A 543 0.72 -33.95 66.91
N GLN A 544 -0.50 -34.42 66.96
CA GLN A 544 -1.51 -34.26 65.90
C GLN A 544 -2.26 -32.93 65.81
N SER A 545 -2.33 -32.12 66.89
CA SER A 545 -3.26 -30.95 66.89
C SER A 545 -2.74 -29.75 66.04
N ASN A 546 -1.44 -29.49 66.02
CA ASN A 546 -0.85 -28.38 65.30
C ASN A 546 -0.81 -28.60 63.78
N ILE A 547 -0.58 -29.86 63.35
CA ILE A 547 -0.58 -30.23 61.95
C ILE A 547 -1.98 -30.09 61.33
N LYS A 548 -3.05 -30.40 62.12
CA LYS A 548 -4.45 -30.27 61.66
C LYS A 548 -4.85 -28.83 61.37
N ASN A 549 -4.43 -27.87 62.22
CA ASN A 549 -4.74 -26.46 62.00
C ASN A 549 -4.03 -25.91 60.75
N ARG A 550 -2.75 -26.23 60.53
CA ARG A 550 -1.98 -25.79 59.36
C ARG A 550 -2.50 -26.42 58.07
N ASN A 551 -2.98 -27.66 58.14
CA ASN A 551 -3.66 -28.30 57.01
C ASN A 551 -4.93 -27.55 56.59
N ASN A 552 -5.74 -27.09 57.57
CA ASN A 552 -6.96 -26.34 57.30
C ASN A 552 -6.65 -24.97 56.68
N GLU A 553 -5.61 -24.26 57.18
CA GLU A 553 -5.17 -22.99 56.60
C GLU A 553 -4.74 -23.17 55.11
N LEU A 554 -3.93 -24.18 54.84
CA LEU A 554 -3.50 -24.49 53.46
C LEU A 554 -4.68 -24.87 52.56
N ARG A 555 -5.63 -25.65 53.08
CA ARG A 555 -6.86 -26.01 52.36
C ARG A 555 -7.70 -24.80 51.98
N ASN A 556 -7.82 -23.83 52.91
CA ASN A 556 -8.55 -22.60 52.61
C ASN A 556 -7.90 -21.80 51.49
N LEU A 557 -6.57 -21.66 51.48
CA LEU A 557 -5.84 -20.98 50.40
C LEU A 557 -5.96 -21.70 49.07
N ILE A 558 -5.98 -23.03 49.06
CA ILE A 558 -6.20 -23.83 47.85
C ILE A 558 -7.62 -23.63 47.33
N ASN A 559 -8.62 -23.63 48.20
CA ASN A 559 -10.00 -23.37 47.83
C ASN A 559 -10.17 -21.94 47.26
N GLU A 560 -9.48 -20.96 47.82
CA GLU A 560 -9.42 -19.61 47.29
C GLU A 560 -8.79 -19.58 45.88
N ALA A 561 -7.71 -20.31 45.64
CA ALA A 561 -7.09 -20.42 44.34
C ALA A 561 -8.05 -21.03 43.30
N HIS A 562 -8.77 -22.08 43.67
CA HIS A 562 -9.79 -22.68 42.78
C HIS A 562 -10.99 -21.76 42.56
N ALA A 563 -11.43 -20.99 43.54
CA ALA A 563 -12.47 -20.00 43.37
C ALA A 563 -12.04 -18.91 42.40
N ASN A 564 -10.81 -18.40 42.54
CA ASN A 564 -10.26 -17.38 41.65
C ASN A 564 -10.16 -17.89 40.19
N ILE A 565 -9.77 -19.15 39.98
CA ILE A 565 -9.81 -19.77 38.64
C ILE A 565 -11.25 -19.81 38.10
N GLY A 566 -12.23 -20.15 38.95
CA GLY A 566 -13.65 -20.17 38.57
C GLY A 566 -14.19 -18.81 38.14
N GLU A 567 -13.86 -17.76 38.88
CA GLU A 567 -14.24 -16.38 38.54
C GLU A 567 -13.53 -15.89 37.26
N ARG A 568 -12.25 -16.22 37.11
CA ARG A 568 -11.48 -15.90 35.92
C ARG A 568 -12.08 -16.52 34.66
N ASN A 569 -12.52 -17.79 34.74
CA ASN A 569 -13.17 -18.46 33.60
C ASN A 569 -14.50 -17.76 33.22
N LYS A 570 -15.29 -17.30 34.17
CA LYS A 570 -16.49 -16.51 33.93
C LYS A 570 -16.15 -15.19 33.21
N THR A 571 -15.14 -14.51 33.69
CA THR A 571 -14.65 -13.27 33.06
C THR A 571 -14.16 -13.49 31.64
N ILE A 572 -13.44 -14.58 31.37
CA ILE A 572 -13.01 -14.97 30.01
C ILE A 572 -14.22 -15.11 29.08
N GLU A 573 -15.30 -15.78 29.53
CA GLU A 573 -16.51 -15.93 28.73
C GLU A 573 -17.26 -14.59 28.53
N GLU A 574 -17.24 -13.71 29.53
CA GLU A 574 -17.77 -12.35 29.38
C GLU A 574 -16.99 -11.54 28.34
N ILE A 575 -15.66 -11.56 28.40
CA ILE A 575 -14.80 -10.86 27.44
C ILE A 575 -15.03 -11.34 26.02
N LYS A 576 -15.14 -12.65 25.82
CA LYS A 576 -15.47 -13.22 24.51
C LYS A 576 -16.82 -12.72 23.98
N LYS A 577 -17.84 -12.66 24.83
CA LYS A 577 -19.17 -12.14 24.44
C LYS A 577 -19.09 -10.67 24.06
N VAL A 578 -18.41 -9.85 24.87
CA VAL A 578 -18.23 -8.41 24.60
C VAL A 578 -17.48 -8.20 23.29
N SER A 579 -16.40 -8.96 23.06
CA SER A 579 -15.63 -8.86 21.82
C SER A 579 -16.41 -9.29 20.58
N ASN A 580 -17.26 -10.31 20.69
CA ASN A 580 -18.09 -10.77 19.57
C ASN A 580 -19.25 -9.80 19.23
N LEU A 581 -19.75 -9.08 20.20
CA LEU A 581 -20.81 -8.07 20.00
C LEU A 581 -20.26 -6.70 19.58
N ASP A 582 -18.94 -6.55 19.60
CA ASP A 582 -18.28 -5.29 19.29
C ASP A 582 -18.17 -5.10 17.78
N ASP A 583 -19.12 -4.38 17.21
CA ASP A 583 -19.14 -3.93 15.81
C ASP A 583 -18.94 -2.43 15.74
N ILE A 584 -17.82 -2.01 15.17
CA ILE A 584 -17.49 -0.60 14.91
C ILE A 584 -18.14 -0.06 13.63
N GLY A 585 -18.66 -0.92 12.75
CA GLY A 585 -19.19 -0.56 11.43
C GLY A 585 -20.13 0.66 11.42
N PRO A 586 -21.20 0.69 12.27
CA PRO A 586 -22.11 1.83 12.33
C PRO A 586 -21.45 3.16 12.71
N LYS A 587 -20.43 3.11 13.56
CA LYS A 587 -19.68 4.31 14.00
C LYS A 587 -18.74 4.81 12.91
N LEU A 588 -18.08 3.90 12.18
CA LEU A 588 -17.25 4.22 11.02
C LEU A 588 -18.08 4.89 9.91
N LEU A 589 -19.26 4.37 9.61
CA LEU A 589 -20.19 4.97 8.64
C LEU A 589 -20.60 6.38 9.04
N LYS A 590 -20.92 6.58 10.32
CA LYS A 590 -21.30 7.90 10.85
C LYS A 590 -20.14 8.89 10.76
N GLU A 591 -18.92 8.46 11.05
CA GLU A 591 -17.74 9.32 10.98
C GLU A 591 -17.36 9.62 9.52
N ALA A 592 -17.42 8.63 8.63
CA ALA A 592 -17.26 8.82 7.20
C ALA A 592 -18.27 9.83 6.62
N ALA A 593 -19.54 9.75 7.07
CA ALA A 593 -20.56 10.70 6.67
C ALA A 593 -20.28 12.14 7.16
N LYS A 594 -19.70 12.33 8.35
CA LYS A 594 -19.29 13.66 8.84
C LYS A 594 -18.14 14.23 8.01
N ILE A 595 -17.14 13.40 7.66
CA ILE A 595 -16.01 13.81 6.83
C ILE A 595 -16.50 14.28 5.45
N THR A 596 -17.47 13.57 4.86
CA THR A 596 -18.04 13.93 3.56
C THR A 596 -19.00 15.11 3.61
N ALA A 597 -19.70 15.34 4.73
CA ALA A 597 -20.65 16.44 4.87
C ALA A 597 -19.99 17.84 4.90
N ASN A 598 -18.70 17.92 5.21
CA ASN A 598 -17.96 19.19 5.28
C ASN A 598 -17.58 19.80 3.91
N GLY A 599 -18.12 19.27 2.80
CA GLY A 599 -18.11 19.92 1.46
C GLY A 599 -16.75 19.99 0.76
N THR A 600 -15.69 19.52 1.36
CA THR A 600 -14.39 19.33 0.70
C THR A 600 -14.29 17.88 0.22
N ALA A 601 -13.91 17.67 -1.04
CA ALA A 601 -13.68 16.34 -1.62
C ALA A 601 -12.43 15.69 -0.97
N ILE A 602 -12.53 15.40 0.34
CA ILE A 602 -11.47 14.74 1.09
C ILE A 602 -11.58 13.25 0.80
N LYS A 603 -10.51 12.69 0.23
CA LYS A 603 -10.36 11.24 0.10
C LYS A 603 -10.32 10.63 1.50
N ILE A 604 -11.33 9.81 1.82
CA ILE A 604 -11.36 9.12 3.11
C ILE A 604 -10.23 8.08 3.11
N GLU A 605 -9.38 8.15 4.14
CA GLU A 605 -8.30 7.18 4.38
C GLU A 605 -8.48 6.54 5.75
N PRO A 606 -8.01 5.29 5.97
CA PRO A 606 -8.11 4.63 7.28
C PRO A 606 -7.53 5.45 8.43
N ALA A 607 -6.53 6.29 8.17
CA ALA A 607 -5.92 7.17 9.16
C ALA A 607 -6.90 8.18 9.77
N HIS A 608 -7.97 8.56 9.08
CA HIS A 608 -8.98 9.46 9.61
C HIS A 608 -9.81 8.85 10.75
N PHE A 609 -9.74 7.54 10.97
CA PHE A 609 -10.47 6.82 12.01
C PHE A 609 -9.63 6.46 13.24
N GLU A 610 -8.37 6.87 13.32
CA GLU A 610 -7.45 6.52 14.43
C GLU A 610 -7.95 6.99 15.80
N GLU A 611 -8.54 8.18 15.85
CA GLU A 611 -9.11 8.73 17.09
C GLU A 611 -10.31 7.89 17.55
N LEU A 612 -11.19 7.51 16.61
CA LEU A 612 -12.31 6.61 16.86
C LEU A 612 -11.86 5.23 17.32
N PHE A 613 -10.80 4.66 16.71
CA PHE A 613 -10.23 3.38 17.15
C PHE A 613 -9.73 3.45 18.59
N SER A 614 -9.00 4.51 18.92
CA SER A 614 -8.46 4.71 20.24
C SER A 614 -9.57 4.85 21.28
N GLU A 615 -10.66 5.58 20.97
CA GLU A 615 -11.82 5.71 21.85
C GLU A 615 -12.54 4.37 22.06
N GLU A 616 -12.77 3.62 20.99
CA GLU A 616 -13.50 2.36 21.05
C GLU A 616 -12.70 1.25 21.75
N LEU A 617 -11.38 1.23 21.65
CA LEU A 617 -10.56 0.24 22.33
C LEU A 617 -10.45 0.49 23.82
N LYS A 618 -10.67 1.72 24.32
CA LYS A 618 -10.66 2.04 25.77
C LYS A 618 -11.62 1.20 26.61
N LYS A 619 -12.69 0.66 25.98
CA LYS A 619 -13.62 -0.23 26.71
C LYS A 619 -12.97 -1.54 27.20
N TYR A 620 -11.81 -1.89 26.64
CA TYR A 620 -11.03 -3.05 27.05
C TYR A 620 -10.00 -2.73 28.15
N ASP A 621 -9.72 -1.45 28.47
CA ASP A 621 -8.75 -1.04 29.48
C ASP A 621 -9.08 -1.62 30.86
N LYS A 622 -10.37 -1.68 31.21
CA LYS A 622 -10.82 -2.32 32.47
C LYS A 622 -10.41 -3.79 32.57
N TYR A 623 -10.30 -4.50 31.45
CA TYR A 623 -9.86 -5.90 31.45
C TYR A 623 -8.34 -6.01 31.49
N LEU A 624 -7.60 -5.05 30.96
CA LEU A 624 -6.15 -4.96 31.12
C LEU A 624 -5.78 -4.68 32.58
N GLU A 625 -6.48 -3.76 33.20
CA GLU A 625 -6.33 -3.49 34.65
C GLU A 625 -6.67 -4.72 35.51
N LEU A 626 -7.71 -5.46 35.11
CA LEU A 626 -8.08 -6.73 35.75
C LEU A 626 -6.97 -7.77 35.62
N VAL A 627 -6.38 -7.94 34.41
CA VAL A 627 -5.25 -8.86 34.20
C VAL A 627 -4.09 -8.52 35.14
N GLN A 628 -3.74 -7.23 35.25
CA GLN A 628 -2.66 -6.78 36.11
C GLN A 628 -2.97 -7.11 37.60
N ARG A 629 -4.17 -6.78 38.06
CA ARG A 629 -4.62 -7.07 39.41
C ARG A 629 -4.63 -8.57 39.70
N GLU A 630 -5.13 -9.38 38.78
CA GLU A 630 -5.15 -10.85 38.91
C GLU A 630 -3.74 -11.42 38.98
N THR A 631 -2.80 -10.86 38.22
CA THR A 631 -1.38 -11.26 38.27
C THR A 631 -0.80 -11.02 39.66
N GLU A 632 -0.95 -9.80 40.19
CA GLU A 632 -0.43 -9.44 41.51
C GLU A 632 -1.07 -10.27 42.63
N ASN A 633 -2.39 -10.51 42.55
CA ASN A 633 -3.12 -11.29 43.55
C ASN A 633 -2.70 -12.76 43.52
N GLN A 634 -2.55 -13.33 42.32
CA GLN A 634 -2.12 -14.71 42.16
C GLN A 634 -0.70 -14.94 42.66
N GLU A 635 0.24 -14.02 42.37
CA GLU A 635 1.61 -14.11 42.89
C GLU A 635 1.65 -14.15 44.40
N LYS A 636 0.88 -13.26 45.06
CA LYS A 636 0.75 -13.23 46.53
C LYS A 636 0.13 -14.52 47.08
N LEU A 637 -0.93 -15.01 46.44
CA LEU A 637 -1.63 -16.21 46.85
C LEU A 637 -0.74 -17.46 46.71
N LEU A 638 -0.06 -17.62 45.59
CA LEU A 638 0.85 -18.75 45.34
C LEU A 638 2.05 -18.72 46.29
N SER A 639 2.64 -17.54 46.53
CA SER A 639 3.71 -17.37 47.52
C SER A 639 3.26 -17.74 48.95
N ASN A 640 2.03 -17.38 49.31
CA ASN A 640 1.46 -17.79 50.61
C ASN A 640 1.21 -19.31 50.68
N ILE A 641 0.72 -19.92 49.61
CA ILE A 641 0.51 -21.37 49.51
C ILE A 641 1.85 -22.10 49.67
N GLU A 642 2.88 -21.67 48.90
CA GLU A 642 4.23 -22.25 49.00
C GLU A 642 4.83 -22.14 50.39
N ARG A 643 4.74 -20.96 50.99
CA ARG A 643 5.22 -20.72 52.35
C ARG A 643 4.49 -21.61 53.35
N LYS A 644 3.16 -21.67 53.30
CA LYS A 644 2.37 -22.51 54.21
C LYS A 644 2.63 -24.00 53.99
N TYR A 645 2.88 -24.39 52.74
CA TYR A 645 3.28 -25.76 52.42
C TYR A 645 4.67 -26.11 53.02
N GLN A 646 5.63 -25.19 52.93
CA GLN A 646 6.95 -25.35 53.55
C GLN A 646 6.86 -25.42 55.07
N GLU A 647 6.10 -24.50 55.72
CA GLU A 647 5.85 -24.53 57.16
C GLU A 647 5.24 -25.87 57.63
N LEU A 648 4.29 -26.39 56.86
CA LEU A 648 3.67 -27.70 57.13
C LEU A 648 4.66 -28.84 56.97
N THR A 649 5.48 -28.81 55.93
CA THR A 649 6.50 -29.81 55.63
C THR A 649 7.60 -29.83 56.70
N GLU A 650 8.06 -28.64 57.14
CA GLU A 650 9.02 -28.48 58.23
C GLU A 650 8.48 -29.03 59.57
N GLU A 651 7.21 -28.77 59.86
CA GLU A 651 6.59 -29.28 61.11
C GLU A 651 6.43 -30.78 61.05
N ARG A 652 6.02 -31.36 59.91
CA ARG A 652 6.01 -32.81 59.70
C ARG A 652 7.39 -33.41 59.85
N ASN A 653 8.43 -32.78 59.36
CA ASN A 653 9.81 -33.20 59.47
C ASN A 653 10.34 -33.08 60.90
N ARG A 654 9.96 -32.06 61.67
CA ARG A 654 10.28 -31.94 63.10
C ARG A 654 9.68 -33.08 63.92
N VAL A 655 8.43 -33.42 63.66
CA VAL A 655 7.77 -34.53 64.28
C VAL A 655 8.42 -35.89 63.93
N MET A 656 8.87 -36.05 62.66
CA MET A 656 9.60 -37.23 62.19
C MET A 656 11.02 -37.33 62.77
N ASN A 657 11.74 -36.20 62.90
CA ASN A 657 13.10 -36.16 63.46
C ASN A 657 13.16 -36.56 64.96
N THR A 658 12.08 -36.37 65.72
CA THR A 658 11.97 -36.79 67.12
C THR A 658 11.97 -38.33 67.22
N PHE A 659 11.74 -39.07 66.17
CA PHE A 659 11.63 -40.54 66.11
C PHE A 659 12.77 -41.32 65.44
N GLY A 660 13.93 -40.69 65.18
CA GLY A 660 15.19 -41.42 64.89
C GLY A 660 15.31 -42.20 63.59
N ARG A 661 14.44 -41.97 62.56
CA ARG A 661 14.50 -42.61 61.22
C ARG A 661 14.35 -41.65 60.01
N SER A 662 14.68 -40.43 60.23
CA SER A 662 14.32 -39.30 59.35
C SER A 662 14.99 -39.27 57.99
N GLU A 663 16.24 -39.64 57.84
CA GLU A 663 17.04 -39.37 56.66
C GLU A 663 16.60 -40.18 55.39
N THR A 664 16.18 -41.40 55.62
CA THR A 664 15.74 -42.32 54.52
C THR A 664 14.35 -41.93 54.00
N LEU A 665 13.45 -41.51 54.90
CA LEU A 665 12.10 -41.11 54.57
C LEU A 665 12.07 -39.77 53.82
N GLU A 666 12.94 -38.85 54.20
CA GLU A 666 13.10 -37.55 53.56
C GLU A 666 13.65 -37.68 52.13
N LYS A 667 14.62 -38.58 51.98
CA LYS A 667 15.18 -38.95 50.66
C LYS A 667 14.12 -39.53 49.72
N PHE A 668 13.27 -40.42 50.23
CA PHE A 668 12.18 -41.02 49.43
C PHE A 668 11.07 -40.02 49.04
N ASN A 669 10.71 -39.12 49.99
CA ASN A 669 9.69 -38.12 49.69
C ASN A 669 10.21 -37.08 48.66
N THR A 670 11.46 -36.68 48.81
CA THR A 670 12.13 -35.80 47.86
C THR A 670 12.27 -36.44 46.49
N ALA A 671 12.65 -37.73 46.47
CA ALA A 671 12.76 -38.49 45.21
C ALA A 671 11.41 -38.60 44.49
N TYR A 672 10.31 -38.80 45.23
CA TYR A 672 8.97 -38.81 44.63
C TYR A 672 8.56 -37.42 44.08
N GLN A 673 8.81 -36.34 44.80
CA GLN A 673 8.54 -35.00 44.35
C GLN A 673 9.34 -34.67 43.06
N LYS A 674 10.63 -35.04 43.07
CA LYS A 674 11.48 -34.90 41.89
C LYS A 674 11.03 -35.74 40.69
N PHE A 675 10.57 -36.96 40.94
CA PHE A 675 9.97 -37.80 39.91
C PHE A 675 8.77 -37.08 39.23
N LYS A 676 7.83 -36.55 40.02
CA LYS A 676 6.65 -35.84 39.47
C LYS A 676 7.04 -34.55 38.76
N GLU A 677 7.98 -33.80 39.35
CA GLU A 677 8.50 -32.55 38.71
C GLU A 677 9.13 -32.89 37.33
N ILE A 678 10.00 -33.88 37.28
CA ILE A 678 10.67 -34.26 36.03
C ILE A 678 9.65 -34.78 35.00
N LEU A 679 8.71 -35.63 35.44
CA LEU A 679 7.66 -36.18 34.59
C LEU A 679 6.80 -35.04 33.96
N SER A 680 6.38 -34.07 34.78
CA SER A 680 5.60 -32.91 34.31
C SER A 680 6.39 -32.09 33.30
N ASN A 681 7.65 -31.76 33.61
CA ASN A 681 8.50 -30.95 32.74
C ASN A 681 8.73 -31.64 31.38
N LEU A 682 8.92 -32.95 31.38
CA LEU A 682 9.08 -33.73 30.16
C LEU A 682 7.79 -33.79 29.33
N GLN A 683 6.64 -33.91 29.97
CA GLN A 683 5.34 -33.86 29.29
C GLN A 683 5.12 -32.50 28.62
N GLU A 684 5.43 -31.41 29.35
CA GLU A 684 5.34 -30.05 28.81
C GLU A 684 6.33 -29.82 27.67
N GLY A 685 7.58 -30.31 27.83
CA GLY A 685 8.60 -30.19 26.76
C GLY A 685 8.16 -30.88 25.47
N ILE A 686 7.66 -32.13 25.55
CA ILE A 686 7.15 -32.87 24.37
C ILE A 686 5.99 -32.09 23.71
N LYS A 687 5.06 -31.59 24.53
CA LYS A 687 3.91 -30.84 24.03
C LYS A 687 4.37 -29.52 23.38
N PHE A 688 5.33 -28.83 24.00
CA PHE A 688 5.91 -27.61 23.46
C PHE A 688 6.51 -27.85 22.07
N TYR A 689 7.46 -28.80 21.94
CA TYR A 689 8.13 -29.06 20.66
C TYR A 689 7.16 -29.49 19.56
N ARG A 690 6.14 -30.28 19.89
CA ARG A 690 5.10 -30.68 18.93
C ARG A 690 4.25 -29.50 18.45
N ASN A 691 3.85 -28.63 19.37
CA ASN A 691 3.08 -27.43 19.00
C ASN A 691 3.95 -26.44 18.23
N PHE A 692 5.20 -26.29 18.68
CA PHE A 692 6.12 -25.35 18.04
C PHE A 692 6.55 -25.81 16.65
N GLU A 693 6.66 -27.12 16.42
CA GLU A 693 6.84 -27.67 15.08
C GLU A 693 5.75 -27.23 14.10
N THR A 694 4.50 -27.23 14.55
CA THR A 694 3.37 -26.76 13.73
C THR A 694 3.55 -25.26 13.39
N THR A 695 3.90 -24.45 14.39
CA THR A 695 4.17 -23.01 14.21
C THR A 695 5.32 -22.77 13.23
N LEU A 696 6.40 -23.53 13.34
CA LEU A 696 7.56 -23.42 12.46
C LEU A 696 7.25 -23.88 11.02
N ARG A 697 6.42 -24.89 10.84
CA ARG A 697 5.95 -25.32 9.52
C ARG A 697 5.08 -24.25 8.85
N GLU A 698 4.20 -23.59 9.63
CA GLU A 698 3.42 -22.45 9.15
C GLU A 698 4.33 -21.25 8.80
N TYR A 699 5.31 -20.97 9.64
CA TYR A 699 6.31 -19.92 9.37
C TYR A 699 7.11 -20.23 8.10
N LYS A 700 7.61 -21.46 7.94
CA LYS A 700 8.31 -21.92 6.73
C LYS A 700 7.45 -21.76 5.49
N LYS A 701 6.16 -22.09 5.58
CA LYS A 701 5.21 -21.90 4.48
C LYS A 701 5.08 -20.42 4.10
N LYS A 702 5.00 -19.50 5.08
CA LYS A 702 4.99 -18.06 4.82
C LYS A 702 6.27 -17.57 4.13
N CYS A 703 7.44 -18.11 4.54
CA CYS A 703 8.71 -17.82 3.88
C CYS A 703 8.74 -18.30 2.42
N GLN A 704 8.19 -19.50 2.17
CA GLN A 704 8.05 -20.05 0.82
C GLN A 704 7.11 -19.23 -0.06
N GLU A 705 5.96 -18.84 0.47
CA GLU A 705 4.98 -17.99 -0.21
C GLU A 705 5.58 -16.62 -0.52
N PHE A 706 6.31 -16.03 0.43
CA PHE A 706 7.03 -14.77 0.23
C PHE A 706 8.08 -14.92 -0.87
N ALA A 707 8.97 -15.91 -0.80
CA ALA A 707 10.02 -16.13 -1.79
C ALA A 707 9.43 -16.38 -3.19
N ALA A 708 8.36 -17.18 -3.30
CA ALA A 708 7.67 -17.44 -4.55
C ALA A 708 7.03 -16.16 -5.13
N PHE A 709 6.41 -15.35 -4.27
CA PHE A 709 5.86 -14.05 -4.67
C PHE A 709 6.96 -13.12 -5.19
N ARG A 710 8.05 -13.01 -4.46
CA ARG A 710 9.20 -12.18 -4.82
C ARG A 710 9.89 -12.65 -6.10
N HIS A 711 10.00 -13.96 -6.28
CA HIS A 711 10.55 -14.54 -7.49
C HIS A 711 9.67 -14.21 -8.71
N LYS A 712 8.34 -14.34 -8.56
CA LYS A 712 7.38 -13.96 -9.61
C LYS A 712 7.46 -12.45 -9.91
N GLU A 713 7.45 -11.60 -8.89
CA GLU A 713 7.60 -10.15 -9.02
C GLU A 713 8.91 -9.79 -9.77
N GLY A 714 10.00 -10.51 -9.47
CA GLY A 714 11.27 -10.34 -10.17
C GLY A 714 11.20 -10.72 -11.65
N TYR A 715 10.51 -11.81 -11.98
CA TYR A 715 10.27 -12.20 -13.38
C TYR A 715 9.43 -11.18 -14.14
N ASP A 716 8.40 -10.63 -13.49
CA ASP A 716 7.51 -9.63 -14.10
C ASP A 716 8.22 -8.29 -14.37
N ILE A 717 9.33 -8.01 -13.66
CA ILE A 717 10.17 -6.82 -13.89
C ILE A 717 11.19 -7.06 -15.02
N VAL A 718 11.60 -8.31 -15.24
CA VAL A 718 12.63 -8.69 -16.23
C VAL A 718 12.04 -8.93 -17.61
N LEU A 719 10.81 -9.37 -17.70
CA LEU A 719 10.05 -9.51 -18.94
C LEU A 719 9.50 -8.17 -19.40
#